data_6f70c53548781930b4e1863f683e3caf
#
_entry.id   6f70c53548781930b4e1863f683e3caf
#
_cell.length_a   1.000
_cell.length_b   1.000
_cell.length_c   1.000
_cell.angle_alpha   90.00
_cell.angle_beta   90.00
_cell.angle_gamma   90.00
#
_symmetry.space_group_name_H-M   'P 1'
#
loop_
_entity.id
_entity.type
_entity.pdbx_description
1 polymer ?
#
loop_
_entity_poly.entity_id
_entity_poly.type
_entity_poly.pdbx_seq_one_letter_code
_entity_poly.pdbx_strand_id
1 'polypeptide(L)'
;VIEGKHLHTLELPKILDRLTAYCSFSASVELALALEPAIEAGEVQRRLAETSQAREALAKNDQLTIGGARDVREAAQLAARGGQLEPQAFLQIRDTLQSGRNIQRALSRFGAIYPQLTAITNAIEPSGTLVAEISRCIDDSGEVRDTASAELASIRREVRIVHDRLLQKLQRLVSDGNNAQYLQESLVTQRGGRYVVPVKSDFKGRIPGLVHDQSASGLTLFIEPLATLELNNEWRELQLAEEREIRRILQTLSGLVGAELDSIIRTVEAIARFDLALAKAKYADATRSVPAGVARRQGPTQGGQHGLADHAAQMNRSLPVINLKQARHPLLNPEQVVPIDVEPMPGMRILVITGPNTGGKTVALKTVGLMALMTQCGLHIPCEHASLPVFDAIYADIGDEQSIEQSLSTFSSHLTNLHSFLEKVDADALVLLDELGSGTDPSEGAAMARAILEYLLGTHATCVVATHYPELKAWASLTDGASNANMAFDYETLRPLYKLSIGLPGRSNAFAIAQRLGVPESILNTAKGYLDQNVARAEDMLAEIARLQQQHERTLESAHKSQREAEANADRIRARLNTIEDERKQLLDQAKEDALRQTEQLRAEVRRLRNRITALGGSLDEVKQIEQEVEKKLETGRLEAASAARTPGLNPPAQSAKRALQAGDTVRVRSLNTTAEISTIEGGEAEVQMGRMRMRVKLSDLERVRAAKREPEADEPSVRYADRGPAPSIELDLRGVTTEEGIARVEDYLDRASRAGLPFVRIIHGKGTGALRRAIRDAIKNNRAVKSFETGLEGEGGDGVTVVKLNH
;
A
#
# COMPACT_ATOMS: atom_id res chain seq x y z
N VAL A 1 -26.47 10.37 -13.06
CA VAL A 1 -26.20 10.32 -11.59
C VAL A 1 -26.46 8.89 -11.13
N ILE A 2 -25.49 8.30 -10.42
CA ILE A 2 -25.61 6.95 -9.87
C ILE A 2 -26.56 7.01 -8.67
N GLU A 3 -27.63 6.20 -8.67
CA GLU A 3 -28.66 6.26 -7.62
C GLU A 3 -28.11 5.83 -6.25
N GLY A 4 -28.46 6.53 -5.19
CA GLY A 4 -27.98 6.28 -3.82
C GLY A 4 -28.18 4.86 -3.31
N LYS A 5 -29.25 4.16 -3.76
CA LYS A 5 -29.50 2.76 -3.43
C LYS A 5 -28.30 1.86 -3.82
N HIS A 6 -27.78 2.03 -5.03
CA HIS A 6 -26.66 1.22 -5.53
C HIS A 6 -25.35 1.56 -4.83
N LEU A 7 -25.15 2.83 -4.40
CA LEU A 7 -24.01 3.24 -3.59
C LEU A 7 -24.02 2.53 -2.22
N HIS A 8 -25.19 2.40 -1.60
CA HIS A 8 -25.35 1.67 -0.33
C HIS A 8 -25.14 0.17 -0.50
N THR A 9 -25.71 -0.44 -1.56
CA THR A 9 -25.53 -1.87 -1.87
C THR A 9 -24.04 -2.21 -2.05
N LEU A 10 -23.28 -1.32 -2.69
CA LEU A 10 -21.83 -1.46 -2.91
C LEU A 10 -20.98 -0.93 -1.76
N GLU A 11 -21.59 -0.49 -0.68
CA GLU A 11 -20.93 -0.09 0.57
C GLU A 11 -20.00 1.13 0.44
N LEU A 12 -20.20 1.99 -0.57
CA LEU A 12 -19.41 3.23 -0.71
C LEU A 12 -19.50 4.12 0.54
N PRO A 13 -20.64 4.33 1.20
CA PRO A 13 -20.72 5.15 2.41
C PRO A 13 -19.76 4.71 3.50
N LYS A 14 -19.56 3.39 3.67
CA LYS A 14 -18.58 2.87 4.65
C LYS A 14 -17.13 3.23 4.30
N ILE A 15 -16.82 3.38 3.01
CA ILE A 15 -15.50 3.85 2.58
C ILE A 15 -15.35 5.34 2.88
N LEU A 16 -16.39 6.12 2.61
CA LEU A 16 -16.40 7.57 2.88
C LEU A 16 -16.28 7.83 4.39
N ASP A 17 -16.97 7.04 5.23
CA ASP A 17 -16.81 7.10 6.69
C ASP A 17 -15.36 6.80 7.12
N ARG A 18 -14.72 5.78 6.53
CA ARG A 18 -13.30 5.51 6.81
C ARG A 18 -12.38 6.64 6.34
N LEU A 19 -12.71 7.29 5.24
CA LEU A 19 -11.96 8.42 4.71
C LEU A 19 -11.99 9.61 5.69
N THR A 20 -13.11 9.85 6.39
CA THR A 20 -13.23 10.96 7.35
C THR A 20 -12.19 10.90 8.47
N ALA A 21 -11.75 9.70 8.86
CA ALA A 21 -10.72 9.53 9.88
C ALA A 21 -9.35 10.11 9.48
N TYR A 22 -9.13 10.37 8.20
CA TYR A 22 -7.91 10.98 7.67
C TYR A 22 -8.04 12.48 7.42
N CYS A 23 -9.25 13.04 7.53
CA CYS A 23 -9.51 14.48 7.45
C CYS A 23 -9.08 15.15 8.75
N SER A 24 -8.43 16.31 8.63
CA SER A 24 -7.98 17.12 9.77
C SER A 24 -8.88 18.32 10.02
N PHE A 25 -9.88 18.53 9.18
CA PHE A 25 -10.72 19.73 9.13
C PHE A 25 -12.21 19.34 9.05
N SER A 26 -13.07 19.98 9.84
CA SER A 26 -14.50 19.65 9.88
C SER A 26 -15.19 19.84 8.52
N ALA A 27 -14.87 20.92 7.82
CA ALA A 27 -15.42 21.16 6.48
C ALA A 27 -14.94 20.14 5.44
N SER A 28 -13.76 19.53 5.59
CA SER A 28 -13.32 18.43 4.73
C SER A 28 -14.01 17.11 5.06
N VAL A 29 -14.41 16.90 6.31
CA VAL A 29 -15.28 15.77 6.70
C VAL A 29 -16.63 15.84 5.99
N GLU A 30 -17.25 17.03 5.96
CA GLU A 30 -18.50 17.25 5.21
C GLU A 30 -18.32 16.92 3.73
N LEU A 31 -17.22 17.39 3.10
CA LEU A 31 -16.92 17.11 1.71
C LEU A 31 -16.64 15.63 1.46
N ALA A 32 -16.00 14.94 2.39
CA ALA A 32 -15.71 13.50 2.27
C ALA A 32 -17.00 12.69 2.28
N LEU A 33 -17.94 12.99 3.18
CA LEU A 33 -19.24 12.30 3.27
C LEU A 33 -20.16 12.63 2.09
N ALA A 34 -20.05 13.84 1.53
CA ALA A 34 -20.80 14.29 0.37
C ALA A 34 -20.13 13.91 -0.97
N LEU A 35 -19.11 13.07 -0.96
CA LEU A 35 -18.39 12.70 -2.16
C LEU A 35 -19.22 11.78 -3.04
N GLU A 36 -19.56 12.24 -4.24
CA GLU A 36 -20.29 11.47 -5.25
C GLU A 36 -19.39 11.05 -6.41
N PRO A 37 -19.62 9.85 -7.00
CA PRO A 37 -18.90 9.41 -8.17
C PRO A 37 -19.13 10.34 -9.37
N ALA A 38 -18.07 10.80 -10.01
CA ALA A 38 -18.15 11.57 -11.25
C ALA A 38 -18.38 10.65 -12.45
N ILE A 39 -19.15 11.12 -13.40
CA ILE A 39 -19.46 10.39 -14.65
C ILE A 39 -18.67 10.90 -15.86
N GLU A 40 -17.98 12.03 -15.73
CA GLU A 40 -17.13 12.56 -16.79
C GLU A 40 -15.68 12.10 -16.62
N ALA A 41 -15.12 11.47 -17.65
CA ALA A 41 -13.74 10.95 -17.60
C ALA A 41 -12.68 12.02 -17.26
N GLY A 42 -12.86 13.25 -17.78
CA GLY A 42 -11.97 14.38 -17.45
C GLY A 42 -11.98 14.75 -15.98
N GLU A 43 -13.16 14.76 -15.38
CA GLU A 43 -13.33 15.03 -13.94
C GLU A 43 -12.74 13.91 -13.08
N VAL A 44 -12.99 12.64 -13.44
CA VAL A 44 -12.40 11.49 -12.76
C VAL A 44 -10.87 11.54 -12.80
N GLN A 45 -10.31 11.82 -13.99
CA GLN A 45 -8.86 11.96 -14.15
C GLN A 45 -8.29 13.10 -13.31
N ARG A 46 -8.99 14.25 -13.25
CA ARG A 46 -8.60 15.38 -12.43
C ARG A 46 -8.58 15.01 -10.95
N ARG A 47 -9.64 14.36 -10.45
CA ARG A 47 -9.74 13.94 -9.04
C ARG A 47 -8.68 12.89 -8.66
N LEU A 48 -8.37 11.95 -9.56
CA LEU A 48 -7.29 10.98 -9.35
C LEU A 48 -5.92 11.65 -9.35
N ALA A 49 -5.72 12.64 -10.24
CA ALA A 49 -4.49 13.41 -10.28
C ALA A 49 -4.30 14.26 -9.01
N GLU A 50 -5.37 14.85 -8.45
CA GLU A 50 -5.33 15.54 -7.14
C GLU A 50 -4.82 14.61 -6.04
N THR A 51 -5.39 13.39 -5.96
CA THR A 51 -4.97 12.39 -4.98
C THR A 51 -3.52 11.94 -5.18
N SER A 52 -3.10 11.71 -6.43
CA SER A 52 -1.73 11.30 -6.76
C SER A 52 -0.72 12.39 -6.43
N GLN A 53 -1.02 13.66 -6.78
CA GLN A 53 -0.18 14.80 -6.46
C GLN A 53 -0.09 15.04 -4.94
N ALA A 54 -1.20 14.89 -4.22
CA ALA A 54 -1.21 14.98 -2.76
C ALA A 54 -0.33 13.90 -2.12
N ARG A 55 -0.40 12.67 -2.63
CA ARG A 55 0.43 11.55 -2.17
C ARG A 55 1.91 11.80 -2.41
N GLU A 56 2.27 12.27 -3.61
CA GLU A 56 3.66 12.62 -3.95
C GLU A 56 4.17 13.80 -3.10
N ALA A 57 3.34 14.80 -2.88
CA ALA A 57 3.68 15.97 -2.07
C ALA A 57 3.91 15.58 -0.60
N LEU A 58 3.08 14.70 -0.02
CA LEU A 58 3.27 14.16 1.33
C LEU A 58 4.54 13.32 1.43
N ALA A 59 4.85 12.49 0.45
CA ALA A 59 6.06 11.68 0.44
C ALA A 59 7.36 12.52 0.40
N LYS A 60 7.31 13.72 -0.19
CA LYS A 60 8.45 14.65 -0.24
C LYS A 60 8.51 15.62 0.93
N ASN A 61 7.38 15.88 1.60
CA ASN A 61 7.27 16.84 2.70
C ASN A 61 6.21 16.39 3.72
N ASP A 62 6.66 15.69 4.75
CA ASP A 62 5.81 15.18 5.84
C ASP A 62 5.10 16.30 6.64
N GLN A 63 5.56 17.54 6.52
CA GLN A 63 5.00 18.70 7.23
C GLN A 63 3.87 19.39 6.47
N LEU A 64 3.42 18.85 5.34
CA LEU A 64 2.34 19.42 4.58
C LEU A 64 1.00 19.22 5.33
N THR A 65 0.56 20.27 6.03
CA THR A 65 -0.65 20.25 6.86
C THR A 65 -1.46 21.53 6.62
N ILE A 66 -2.72 21.50 7.06
CA ILE A 66 -3.57 22.70 7.04
C ILE A 66 -3.29 23.65 8.23
N GLY A 67 -2.27 23.36 9.06
CA GLY A 67 -1.94 24.15 10.24
C GLY A 67 -3.08 24.20 11.25
N GLY A 68 -3.32 25.40 11.83
CA GLY A 68 -4.37 25.65 12.82
C GLY A 68 -5.72 26.07 12.24
N ALA A 69 -6.01 25.79 10.97
CA ALA A 69 -7.27 26.19 10.34
C ALA A 69 -8.46 25.56 11.03
N ARG A 70 -9.53 26.34 11.18
CA ARG A 70 -10.81 25.92 11.75
C ARG A 70 -11.94 26.37 10.83
N ASP A 71 -13.08 25.69 10.91
CA ASP A 71 -14.27 26.12 10.17
C ASP A 71 -14.88 27.36 10.83
N VAL A 72 -14.75 28.46 10.13
CA VAL A 72 -15.17 29.78 10.61
C VAL A 72 -16.34 30.33 9.80
N ARG A 73 -17.00 29.50 8.98
CA ARG A 73 -18.12 29.91 8.13
C ARG A 73 -19.28 30.47 8.95
N GLU A 74 -19.66 29.79 10.03
CA GLU A 74 -20.75 30.26 10.91
C GLU A 74 -20.45 31.61 11.57
N ALA A 75 -19.22 31.80 12.07
CA ALA A 75 -18.79 33.03 12.65
C ALA A 75 -18.81 34.19 11.63
N ALA A 76 -18.30 33.96 10.42
CA ALA A 76 -18.32 34.93 9.34
C ALA A 76 -19.76 35.30 8.91
N GLN A 77 -20.66 34.31 8.83
CA GLN A 77 -22.08 34.52 8.54
C GLN A 77 -22.80 35.32 9.64
N LEU A 78 -22.49 35.04 10.91
CA LEU A 78 -23.03 35.80 12.04
C LEU A 78 -22.60 37.25 11.95
N ALA A 79 -21.32 37.51 11.67
CA ALA A 79 -20.76 38.83 11.47
C ALA A 79 -21.42 39.59 10.29
N ALA A 80 -21.65 38.92 9.18
CA ALA A 80 -22.31 39.47 7.99
C ALA A 80 -23.78 39.86 8.25
N ARG A 81 -24.44 39.18 9.20
CA ARG A 81 -25.80 39.55 9.66
C ARG A 81 -25.81 40.67 10.72
N GLY A 82 -24.66 41.29 10.98
CA GLY A 82 -24.51 42.33 11.98
C GLY A 82 -24.32 41.83 13.41
N GLY A 83 -24.13 40.54 13.62
CA GLY A 83 -23.83 39.99 14.94
C GLY A 83 -22.40 40.35 15.39
N GLN A 84 -22.22 40.53 16.69
CA GLN A 84 -20.92 40.75 17.30
C GLN A 84 -20.25 39.40 17.57
N LEU A 85 -18.99 39.28 17.17
CA LEU A 85 -18.17 38.10 17.43
C LEU A 85 -17.42 38.24 18.77
N GLU A 86 -17.20 37.10 19.39
CA GLU A 86 -16.32 36.98 20.55
C GLU A 86 -14.84 37.00 20.12
N PRO A 87 -13.92 37.45 20.99
CA PRO A 87 -12.50 37.55 20.66
C PRO A 87 -11.87 36.25 20.11
N GLN A 88 -12.27 35.08 20.62
CA GLN A 88 -11.78 33.80 20.17
C GLN A 88 -12.17 33.49 18.72
N ALA A 89 -13.34 33.91 18.27
CA ALA A 89 -13.77 33.74 16.88
C ALA A 89 -12.87 34.53 15.91
N PHE A 90 -12.45 35.73 16.28
CA PHE A 90 -11.50 36.48 15.47
C PHE A 90 -10.13 35.81 15.36
N LEU A 91 -9.64 35.21 16.45
CA LEU A 91 -8.38 34.45 16.41
C LEU A 91 -8.50 33.25 15.49
N GLN A 92 -9.62 32.51 15.55
CA GLN A 92 -9.87 31.37 14.65
C GLN A 92 -9.93 31.83 13.19
N ILE A 93 -10.58 32.97 12.90
CA ILE A 93 -10.64 33.53 11.54
C ILE A 93 -9.23 33.91 11.08
N ARG A 94 -8.48 34.66 11.91
CA ARG A 94 -7.09 35.06 11.63
C ARG A 94 -6.23 33.84 11.29
N ASP A 95 -6.25 32.82 12.16
CA ASP A 95 -5.41 31.64 12.04
C ASP A 95 -5.79 30.81 10.80
N THR A 96 -7.07 30.69 10.48
CA THR A 96 -7.57 30.04 9.28
C THR A 96 -7.11 30.77 8.00
N LEU A 97 -7.28 32.11 7.93
CA LEU A 97 -6.82 32.89 6.79
C LEU A 97 -5.29 32.85 6.62
N GLN A 98 -4.56 32.87 7.74
CA GLN A 98 -3.11 32.75 7.73
C GLN A 98 -2.64 31.35 7.29
N SER A 99 -3.32 30.30 7.74
CA SER A 99 -3.08 28.92 7.28
C SER A 99 -3.30 28.81 5.77
N GLY A 100 -4.42 29.31 5.25
CA GLY A 100 -4.68 29.33 3.81
C GLY A 100 -3.55 30.01 3.03
N ARG A 101 -3.11 31.20 3.46
CA ARG A 101 -1.97 31.91 2.83
C ARG A 101 -0.68 31.12 2.87
N ASN A 102 -0.41 30.41 3.95
CA ASN A 102 0.80 29.59 4.09
C ASN A 102 0.77 28.41 3.14
N ILE A 103 -0.38 27.71 3.04
CA ILE A 103 -0.59 26.61 2.09
C ILE A 103 -0.40 27.11 0.64
N GLN A 104 -1.04 28.22 0.28
CA GLN A 104 -0.93 28.81 -1.05
C GLN A 104 0.52 29.14 -1.40
N ARG A 105 1.27 29.79 -0.48
CA ARG A 105 2.68 30.10 -0.67
C ARG A 105 3.57 28.86 -0.78
N ALA A 106 3.28 27.82 0.00
CA ALA A 106 4.04 26.59 -0.06
C ALA A 106 3.87 25.90 -1.42
N LEU A 107 2.63 25.83 -1.93
CA LEU A 107 2.31 25.15 -3.18
C LEU A 107 2.65 25.99 -4.43
N SER A 108 2.58 27.31 -4.37
CA SER A 108 2.91 28.18 -5.51
C SER A 108 4.33 27.95 -6.04
N ARG A 109 5.26 27.54 -5.18
CA ARG A 109 6.65 27.21 -5.56
C ARG A 109 6.73 25.92 -6.39
N PHE A 110 5.73 25.06 -6.32
CA PHE A 110 5.67 23.75 -6.96
C PHE A 110 4.54 23.66 -7.99
N GLY A 111 4.02 24.80 -8.46
CA GLY A 111 2.86 24.85 -9.37
C GLY A 111 3.02 24.06 -10.66
N ALA A 112 4.24 23.96 -11.21
CA ALA A 112 4.53 23.14 -12.38
C ALA A 112 4.52 21.62 -12.07
N ILE A 113 4.81 21.23 -10.81
CA ILE A 113 4.87 19.84 -10.38
C ILE A 113 3.48 19.36 -9.90
N TYR A 114 2.75 20.21 -9.16
CA TYR A 114 1.46 19.89 -8.57
C TYR A 114 0.34 20.83 -9.06
N PRO A 115 0.05 20.85 -10.37
CA PRO A 115 -0.90 21.82 -10.95
C PRO A 115 -2.31 21.71 -10.37
N GLN A 116 -2.80 20.50 -10.06
CA GLN A 116 -4.14 20.31 -9.51
C GLN A 116 -4.25 20.84 -8.07
N LEU A 117 -3.27 20.57 -7.21
CA LEU A 117 -3.25 21.09 -5.84
C LEU A 117 -3.09 22.62 -5.84
N THR A 118 -2.27 23.15 -6.74
CA THR A 118 -2.10 24.60 -6.89
C THR A 118 -3.38 25.26 -7.36
N ALA A 119 -4.14 24.63 -8.28
CA ALA A 119 -5.44 25.14 -8.72
C ALA A 119 -6.44 25.26 -7.56
N ILE A 120 -6.46 24.27 -6.64
CA ILE A 120 -7.30 24.34 -5.43
C ILE A 120 -6.93 25.56 -4.58
N THR A 121 -5.63 25.77 -4.32
CA THR A 121 -5.16 26.84 -3.43
C THR A 121 -5.16 28.23 -4.06
N ASN A 122 -5.22 28.32 -5.39
CA ASN A 122 -5.38 29.62 -6.08
C ASN A 122 -6.74 30.28 -5.80
N ALA A 123 -7.73 29.52 -5.34
CA ALA A 123 -9.02 30.07 -4.90
C ALA A 123 -8.93 30.80 -3.53
N ILE A 124 -7.81 30.67 -2.81
CA ILE A 124 -7.56 31.37 -1.55
C ILE A 124 -7.27 32.83 -1.83
N GLU A 125 -8.11 33.70 -1.34
CA GLU A 125 -7.92 35.15 -1.46
C GLU A 125 -7.08 35.73 -0.31
N PRO A 126 -6.15 36.63 -0.58
CA PRO A 126 -5.31 37.20 0.46
C PRO A 126 -6.09 38.29 1.25
N SER A 127 -6.67 37.91 2.38
CA SER A 127 -7.30 38.84 3.35
C SER A 127 -6.27 39.43 4.32
N GLY A 128 -5.18 39.99 3.76
CA GLY A 128 -4.05 40.47 4.56
C GLY A 128 -4.37 41.66 5.48
N THR A 129 -5.27 42.51 5.05
CA THR A 129 -5.76 43.67 5.78
C THR A 129 -6.57 43.23 7.00
N LEU A 130 -7.51 42.32 6.84
CA LEU A 130 -8.31 41.77 7.93
C LEU A 130 -7.44 41.06 8.97
N VAL A 131 -6.51 40.18 8.52
CA VAL A 131 -5.56 39.51 9.41
C VAL A 131 -4.72 40.52 10.21
N ALA A 132 -4.23 41.59 9.58
CA ALA A 132 -3.46 42.64 10.26
C ALA A 132 -4.32 43.39 11.27
N GLU A 133 -5.57 43.74 10.93
CA GLU A 133 -6.48 44.44 11.84
C GLU A 133 -6.85 43.60 13.05
N ILE A 134 -7.18 42.31 12.87
CA ILE A 134 -7.43 41.41 14.00
C ILE A 134 -6.19 41.33 14.90
N SER A 135 -5.00 41.14 14.32
CA SER A 135 -3.75 41.04 15.09
C SER A 135 -3.38 42.33 15.81
N ARG A 136 -3.76 43.52 15.27
CA ARG A 136 -3.58 44.79 15.89
C ARG A 136 -4.50 44.98 17.10
N CYS A 137 -5.74 44.48 17.00
CA CYS A 137 -6.77 44.71 18.01
C CYS A 137 -6.82 43.63 19.10
N ILE A 138 -6.51 42.36 18.77
CA ILE A 138 -6.64 41.20 19.68
C ILE A 138 -5.29 40.51 19.80
N ASP A 139 -4.92 40.13 21.01
CA ASP A 139 -3.73 39.32 21.27
C ASP A 139 -3.99 37.81 21.19
N ASP A 140 -2.95 37.00 21.35
CA ASP A 140 -3.06 35.54 21.23
C ASP A 140 -3.79 34.87 22.41
N SER A 141 -4.02 35.65 23.55
CA SER A 141 -4.85 35.19 24.67
C SER A 141 -6.35 35.47 24.46
N GLY A 142 -6.67 36.28 23.46
CA GLY A 142 -8.04 36.73 23.17
C GLY A 142 -8.43 38.01 23.90
N GLU A 143 -7.46 38.77 24.39
CA GLU A 143 -7.73 40.07 24.98
C GLU A 143 -7.59 41.18 23.95
N VAL A 144 -8.46 42.23 24.09
CA VAL A 144 -8.36 43.38 23.22
C VAL A 144 -7.18 44.26 23.67
N ARG A 145 -6.24 44.50 22.75
CA ARG A 145 -5.00 45.25 23.01
C ARG A 145 -5.24 46.73 23.18
N ASP A 146 -4.36 47.40 23.92
CA ASP A 146 -4.37 48.87 24.02
C ASP A 146 -4.18 49.55 22.64
N THR A 147 -3.50 48.87 21.71
CA THR A 147 -3.29 49.31 20.32
C THR A 147 -4.56 49.24 19.47
N ALA A 148 -5.64 48.66 19.96
CA ALA A 148 -6.90 48.53 19.23
C ALA A 148 -7.56 49.91 18.98
N SER A 149 -7.51 50.81 19.96
CA SER A 149 -7.88 52.22 19.76
C SER A 149 -7.12 53.16 20.70
N ALA A 150 -6.93 54.40 20.27
CA ALA A 150 -6.33 55.46 21.13
C ALA A 150 -7.18 55.74 22.37
N GLU A 151 -8.51 55.66 22.23
CA GLU A 151 -9.47 55.83 23.30
C GLU A 151 -9.36 54.74 24.35
N LEU A 152 -9.29 53.44 23.97
CA LEU A 152 -9.09 52.36 24.90
C LEU A 152 -7.79 52.51 25.69
N ALA A 153 -6.69 52.88 25.00
CA ALA A 153 -5.41 53.12 25.64
C ALA A 153 -5.47 54.27 26.66
N SER A 154 -6.26 55.32 26.38
CA SER A 154 -6.49 56.42 27.34
C SER A 154 -7.29 55.95 28.54
N ILE A 155 -8.44 55.30 28.30
CA ILE A 155 -9.33 54.78 29.35
C ILE A 155 -8.56 53.85 30.27
N ARG A 156 -7.83 52.88 29.76
CA ARG A 156 -7.05 51.93 30.56
C ARG A 156 -5.95 52.59 31.38
N ARG A 157 -5.36 53.67 30.86
CA ARG A 157 -4.41 54.45 31.61
C ARG A 157 -5.10 55.16 32.77
N GLU A 158 -6.26 55.77 32.54
CA GLU A 158 -7.05 56.44 33.55
C GLU A 158 -7.57 55.47 34.61
N VAL A 159 -8.08 54.29 34.20
CA VAL A 159 -8.47 53.20 35.11
C VAL A 159 -7.35 52.87 36.08
N ARG A 160 -6.12 52.71 35.56
CA ARG A 160 -4.94 52.44 36.41
C ARG A 160 -4.64 53.57 37.39
N ILE A 161 -4.65 54.82 36.91
CA ILE A 161 -4.36 55.98 37.76
C ILE A 161 -5.40 56.12 38.88
N VAL A 162 -6.69 56.02 38.54
CA VAL A 162 -7.78 56.12 39.50
C VAL A 162 -7.77 54.97 40.50
N HIS A 163 -7.55 53.76 39.99
CA HIS A 163 -7.43 52.55 40.81
C HIS A 163 -6.28 52.64 41.83
N ASP A 164 -5.12 53.08 41.42
CA ASP A 164 -3.97 53.23 42.30
C ASP A 164 -4.23 54.34 43.36
N ARG A 165 -4.84 55.42 42.99
CA ARG A 165 -5.25 56.46 43.92
C ARG A 165 -6.29 55.99 44.96
N LEU A 166 -7.25 55.19 44.49
CA LEU A 166 -8.29 54.58 45.32
C LEU A 166 -7.68 53.61 46.32
N LEU A 167 -6.82 52.68 45.85
CA LEU A 167 -6.16 51.71 46.72
C LEU A 167 -5.23 52.42 47.76
N GLN A 168 -4.47 53.41 47.34
CA GLN A 168 -3.63 54.19 48.28
C GLN A 168 -4.46 54.87 49.36
N LYS A 169 -5.60 55.47 49.02
CA LYS A 169 -6.48 56.14 49.97
C LYS A 169 -7.15 55.16 50.92
N LEU A 170 -7.58 53.98 50.41
CA LEU A 170 -8.13 52.92 51.25
C LEU A 170 -7.06 52.29 52.14
N GLN A 171 -5.86 52.09 51.64
CA GLN A 171 -4.75 51.54 52.39
C GLN A 171 -4.29 52.44 53.54
N ARG A 172 -4.28 53.75 53.30
CA ARG A 172 -4.06 54.75 54.37
C ARG A 172 -5.15 54.71 55.46
N LEU A 173 -6.42 54.56 55.03
CA LEU A 173 -7.54 54.46 55.97
C LEU A 173 -7.49 53.15 56.81
N VAL A 174 -7.09 52.04 56.23
CA VAL A 174 -6.97 50.74 56.91
C VAL A 174 -5.73 50.66 57.83
N SER A 175 -4.63 51.35 57.46
CA SER A 175 -3.40 51.40 58.25
C SER A 175 -3.40 52.49 59.34
N ASP A 176 -4.42 53.39 59.38
CA ASP A 176 -4.56 54.40 60.43
C ASP A 176 -4.89 53.69 61.76
N GLY A 177 -4.03 53.83 62.76
CA GLY A 177 -4.17 53.29 64.11
C GLY A 177 -5.48 53.64 64.78
N ASN A 178 -6.06 54.84 64.49
CA ASN A 178 -7.36 55.22 65.01
C ASN A 178 -8.52 54.39 64.48
N ASN A 179 -8.40 53.88 63.26
CA ASN A 179 -9.44 53.06 62.63
C ASN A 179 -9.29 51.58 62.89
N ALA A 180 -8.12 51.07 63.30
CA ALA A 180 -7.81 49.66 63.53
C ALA A 180 -8.78 48.96 64.49
N GLN A 181 -9.28 49.63 65.51
CA GLN A 181 -10.21 49.10 66.48
C GLN A 181 -11.61 48.82 65.88
N TYR A 182 -11.98 49.60 64.84
CA TYR A 182 -13.32 49.48 64.18
C TYR A 182 -13.33 48.46 63.06
N LEU A 183 -12.18 48.12 62.50
CA LEU A 183 -12.07 47.15 61.43
C LEU A 183 -12.13 45.72 61.96
N GLN A 184 -12.82 44.85 61.24
CA GLN A 184 -12.79 43.42 61.50
C GLN A 184 -11.42 42.77 61.13
N GLU A 185 -10.89 43.27 60.04
CA GLU A 185 -9.57 42.93 59.50
C GLU A 185 -9.00 44.14 58.78
N SER A 186 -7.69 44.38 58.94
CA SER A 186 -7.00 45.53 58.31
C SER A 186 -6.69 45.24 56.84
N LEU A 187 -7.73 44.98 56.03
CA LEU A 187 -7.63 44.71 54.62
C LEU A 187 -8.70 45.45 53.81
N VAL A 188 -8.42 45.62 52.53
CA VAL A 188 -9.36 46.15 51.53
C VAL A 188 -9.93 44.96 50.74
N THR A 189 -11.24 44.92 50.56
CA THR A 189 -11.90 43.88 49.79
C THR A 189 -12.85 44.52 48.75
N GLN A 190 -13.37 43.71 47.85
CA GLN A 190 -14.31 44.16 46.81
C GLN A 190 -15.67 43.49 47.01
N ARG A 191 -16.74 44.27 46.93
CA ARG A 191 -18.12 43.83 46.95
C ARG A 191 -18.96 44.60 45.93
N GLY A 192 -19.72 43.91 45.13
CA GLY A 192 -20.55 44.51 44.08
C GLY A 192 -19.76 45.38 43.09
N GLY A 193 -18.49 45.06 42.82
CA GLY A 193 -17.63 45.83 41.92
C GLY A 193 -17.13 47.13 42.53
N ARG A 194 -17.16 47.29 43.87
CA ARG A 194 -16.64 48.45 44.61
C ARG A 194 -15.66 48.03 45.69
N TYR A 195 -14.66 48.82 45.94
CA TYR A 195 -13.72 48.62 47.01
C TYR A 195 -14.30 49.07 48.35
N VAL A 196 -14.33 48.18 49.31
CA VAL A 196 -14.93 48.37 50.65
C VAL A 196 -13.95 47.89 51.70
N VAL A 197 -14.22 48.35 52.96
CA VAL A 197 -13.48 47.94 54.16
C VAL A 197 -14.41 47.14 55.08
N PRO A 198 -13.94 46.02 55.69
CA PRO A 198 -14.71 45.25 56.63
C PRO A 198 -14.74 45.91 58.04
N VAL A 199 -15.87 46.40 58.47
CA VAL A 199 -16.08 47.06 59.76
C VAL A 199 -16.91 46.13 60.63
N LYS A 200 -16.56 46.01 61.93
CA LYS A 200 -17.39 45.31 62.93
C LYS A 200 -18.77 45.97 63.08
N SER A 201 -19.81 45.23 63.13
CA SER A 201 -21.20 45.67 63.20
C SER A 201 -21.44 46.64 64.36
N ASP A 202 -20.81 46.40 65.52
CA ASP A 202 -20.90 47.22 66.75
C ASP A 202 -20.38 48.62 66.54
N PHE A 203 -19.52 48.84 65.52
CA PHE A 203 -18.96 50.18 65.25
C PHE A 203 -19.53 50.80 63.97
N LYS A 204 -20.77 50.39 63.61
CA LYS A 204 -21.51 51.01 62.52
C LYS A 204 -21.56 52.55 62.67
N GLY A 205 -21.12 53.28 61.62
CA GLY A 205 -21.09 54.71 61.59
C GLY A 205 -19.81 55.35 62.16
N ARG A 206 -18.85 54.59 62.69
CA ARG A 206 -17.55 55.20 63.15
C ARG A 206 -16.63 55.45 61.98
N ILE A 207 -16.75 54.67 60.92
CA ILE A 207 -16.20 55.01 59.62
C ILE A 207 -17.37 55.48 58.75
N PRO A 208 -17.40 56.77 58.40
CA PRO A 208 -18.50 57.30 57.57
C PRO A 208 -18.45 56.66 56.19
N GLY A 209 -19.55 56.02 55.79
CA GLY A 209 -19.58 55.35 54.51
C GLY A 209 -20.94 54.64 54.22
N LEU A 210 -21.05 54.08 53.01
CA LEU A 210 -22.21 53.36 52.59
C LEU A 210 -21.98 51.84 52.84
N VAL A 211 -22.96 51.13 53.40
CA VAL A 211 -22.92 49.68 53.58
C VAL A 211 -23.36 49.04 52.28
N HIS A 212 -22.47 48.25 51.68
CA HIS A 212 -22.77 47.53 50.45
C HIS A 212 -23.15 46.09 50.68
N ASP A 213 -22.62 45.47 51.74
CA ASP A 213 -22.85 44.08 52.05
C ASP A 213 -22.67 43.80 53.56
N GLN A 214 -23.14 42.66 54.00
CA GLN A 214 -22.99 42.17 55.37
C GLN A 214 -22.59 40.72 55.39
N SER A 215 -21.72 40.28 56.31
CA SER A 215 -21.32 38.91 56.45
C SER A 215 -22.53 38.00 56.82
N ALA A 216 -22.48 36.75 56.45
CA ALA A 216 -23.57 35.79 56.78
C ALA A 216 -23.88 35.67 58.29
N SER A 217 -22.88 35.95 59.14
CA SER A 217 -23.06 36.00 60.62
C SER A 217 -23.62 37.35 61.11
N GLY A 218 -23.73 38.36 60.27
CA GLY A 218 -24.12 39.71 60.65
C GLY A 218 -23.05 40.54 61.40
N LEU A 219 -21.93 39.96 61.76
CA LEU A 219 -20.89 40.57 62.58
C LEU A 219 -19.99 41.53 61.83
N THR A 220 -19.96 41.50 60.48
CA THR A 220 -19.09 42.36 59.65
C THR A 220 -19.94 43.12 58.61
N LEU A 221 -19.78 44.38 58.55
CA LEU A 221 -20.38 45.26 57.56
C LEU A 221 -19.28 45.66 56.52
N PHE A 222 -19.56 45.46 55.27
CA PHE A 222 -18.67 45.92 54.19
C PHE A 222 -19.06 47.31 53.80
N ILE A 223 -18.23 48.28 54.25
CA ILE A 223 -18.51 49.72 54.10
C ILE A 223 -17.63 50.31 53.01
N GLU A 224 -18.24 51.11 52.12
CA GLU A 224 -17.53 51.99 51.19
C GLU A 224 -17.36 53.34 51.93
N PRO A 225 -16.11 53.72 52.25
CA PRO A 225 -15.90 55.02 52.99
C PRO A 225 -16.28 56.21 52.12
N LEU A 226 -16.96 57.21 52.70
CA LEU A 226 -17.30 58.44 51.99
C LEU A 226 -16.10 59.16 51.39
N ALA A 227 -14.93 59.05 52.04
CA ALA A 227 -13.67 59.57 51.56
C ALA A 227 -13.21 58.94 50.22
N THR A 228 -13.68 57.75 49.84
CA THR A 228 -13.30 57.09 48.63
C THR A 228 -14.47 56.93 47.65
N LEU A 229 -15.64 57.37 47.96
CA LEU A 229 -16.86 57.23 47.19
C LEU A 229 -16.71 57.78 45.75
N GLU A 230 -16.15 59.01 45.62
CA GLU A 230 -15.94 59.61 44.30
C GLU A 230 -14.97 58.79 43.45
N LEU A 231 -13.86 58.37 44.03
CA LEU A 231 -12.90 57.51 43.32
C LEU A 231 -13.45 56.13 42.91
N ASN A 232 -14.28 55.50 43.77
CA ASN A 232 -14.99 54.27 43.41
C ASN A 232 -15.99 54.49 42.28
N ASN A 233 -16.70 55.62 42.29
CA ASN A 233 -17.61 55.95 41.19
C ASN A 233 -16.85 56.21 39.90
N GLU A 234 -15.79 57.04 39.93
CA GLU A 234 -14.95 57.35 38.78
C GLU A 234 -14.32 56.05 38.20
N TRP A 235 -13.79 55.21 39.08
CA TRP A 235 -13.25 53.93 38.67
C TRP A 235 -14.28 53.03 37.98
N ARG A 236 -15.51 52.99 38.55
CA ARG A 236 -16.61 52.22 37.96
C ARG A 236 -17.09 52.77 36.62
N GLU A 237 -17.15 54.08 36.49
CA GLU A 237 -17.51 54.76 35.25
C GLU A 237 -16.47 54.48 34.15
N LEU A 238 -15.19 54.49 34.49
CA LEU A 238 -14.10 54.15 33.58
C LEU A 238 -14.13 52.67 33.16
N GLN A 239 -14.45 51.76 34.08
CA GLN A 239 -14.64 50.35 33.71
C GLN A 239 -15.78 50.16 32.71
N LEU A 240 -16.93 50.81 32.97
CA LEU A 240 -18.06 50.81 32.05
C LEU A 240 -17.74 51.44 30.69
N ALA A 241 -16.88 52.47 30.70
CA ALA A 241 -16.37 53.09 29.48
C ALA A 241 -15.44 52.14 28.71
N GLU A 242 -14.57 51.42 29.43
CA GLU A 242 -13.71 50.39 28.86
C GLU A 242 -14.54 49.26 28.20
N GLU A 243 -15.54 48.73 28.91
CA GLU A 243 -16.43 47.72 28.39
C GLU A 243 -17.18 48.17 27.12
N ARG A 244 -17.64 49.42 27.10
CA ARG A 244 -18.31 50.03 25.94
C ARG A 244 -17.37 50.18 24.76
N GLU A 245 -16.14 50.64 25.00
CA GLU A 245 -15.16 50.79 23.95
C GLU A 245 -14.68 49.44 23.37
N ILE A 246 -14.44 48.44 24.24
CA ILE A 246 -14.17 47.09 23.81
C ILE A 246 -15.30 46.54 22.91
N ARG A 247 -16.55 46.71 23.33
CA ARG A 247 -17.71 46.29 22.54
C ARG A 247 -17.77 47.02 21.20
N ARG A 248 -17.50 48.34 21.16
CA ARG A 248 -17.42 49.11 19.91
C ARG A 248 -16.32 48.57 18.97
N ILE A 249 -15.15 48.24 19.51
CA ILE A 249 -14.03 47.68 18.74
C ILE A 249 -14.43 46.33 18.16
N LEU A 250 -14.97 45.43 18.97
CA LEU A 250 -15.41 44.11 18.53
C LEU A 250 -16.52 44.20 17.48
N GLN A 251 -17.47 45.16 17.65
CA GLN A 251 -18.51 45.39 16.64
C GLN A 251 -17.92 45.87 15.30
N THR A 252 -16.94 46.78 15.37
CA THR A 252 -16.26 47.27 14.16
C THR A 252 -15.49 46.14 13.45
N LEU A 253 -14.76 45.33 14.20
CA LEU A 253 -14.07 44.14 13.65
C LEU A 253 -15.06 43.13 13.06
N SER A 254 -16.21 42.89 13.72
CA SER A 254 -17.27 42.03 13.19
C SER A 254 -17.76 42.55 11.83
N GLY A 255 -17.95 43.86 11.70
CA GLY A 255 -18.31 44.49 10.44
C GLY A 255 -17.28 44.27 9.33
N LEU A 256 -15.97 44.32 9.65
CA LEU A 256 -14.91 44.01 8.70
C LEU A 256 -14.91 42.54 8.29
N VAL A 257 -15.12 41.61 9.25
CA VAL A 257 -15.28 40.15 8.95
C VAL A 257 -16.49 39.94 8.05
N GLY A 258 -17.63 40.58 8.36
CA GLY A 258 -18.85 40.44 7.55
C GLY A 258 -18.68 40.93 6.12
N ALA A 259 -17.89 42.02 5.93
CA ALA A 259 -17.59 42.56 4.60
C ALA A 259 -16.72 41.61 3.76
N GLU A 260 -15.93 40.73 4.37
CA GLU A 260 -15.07 39.72 3.69
C GLU A 260 -15.69 38.31 3.71
N LEU A 261 -16.98 38.16 3.96
CA LEU A 261 -17.65 36.85 4.07
C LEU A 261 -17.32 35.90 2.91
N ASP A 262 -17.47 36.37 1.67
CA ASP A 262 -17.27 35.53 0.48
C ASP A 262 -15.81 35.08 0.34
N SER A 263 -14.86 35.94 0.67
CA SER A 263 -13.43 35.62 0.68
C SER A 263 -13.09 34.57 1.75
N ILE A 264 -13.68 34.69 2.93
CA ILE A 264 -13.52 33.74 4.03
C ILE A 264 -14.10 32.38 3.65
N ILE A 265 -15.31 32.33 3.07
CA ILE A 265 -15.96 31.11 2.63
C ILE A 265 -15.10 30.41 1.56
N ARG A 266 -14.67 31.12 0.51
CA ARG A 266 -13.79 30.55 -0.53
C ARG A 266 -12.49 30.01 0.05
N THR A 267 -11.91 30.69 1.01
CA THR A 267 -10.70 30.22 1.69
C THR A 267 -10.95 28.95 2.48
N VAL A 268 -12.03 28.87 3.26
CA VAL A 268 -12.41 27.66 4.00
C VAL A 268 -12.68 26.49 3.05
N GLU A 269 -13.41 26.71 1.95
CA GLU A 269 -13.67 25.68 0.94
C GLU A 269 -12.40 25.19 0.26
N ALA A 270 -11.47 26.10 -0.07
CA ALA A 270 -10.19 25.73 -0.67
C ALA A 270 -9.33 24.90 0.30
N ILE A 271 -9.28 25.27 1.57
CA ILE A 271 -8.60 24.50 2.62
C ILE A 271 -9.26 23.12 2.79
N ALA A 272 -10.59 23.05 2.78
CA ALA A 272 -11.32 21.80 2.91
C ALA A 272 -11.05 20.86 1.74
N ARG A 273 -11.03 21.36 0.50
CA ARG A 273 -10.68 20.58 -0.69
C ARG A 273 -9.23 20.10 -0.65
N PHE A 274 -8.33 20.95 -0.18
CA PHE A 274 -6.93 20.60 -0.03
C PHE A 274 -6.73 19.52 1.03
N ASP A 275 -7.35 19.65 2.21
CA ASP A 275 -7.31 18.62 3.27
C ASP A 275 -7.94 17.32 2.82
N LEU A 276 -9.05 17.35 2.05
CA LEU A 276 -9.65 16.18 1.45
C LEU A 276 -8.68 15.46 0.48
N ALA A 277 -7.93 16.21 -0.32
CA ALA A 277 -6.91 15.61 -1.20
C ALA A 277 -5.80 14.94 -0.39
N LEU A 278 -5.37 15.56 0.71
CA LEU A 278 -4.40 14.95 1.65
C LEU A 278 -5.00 13.70 2.35
N ALA A 279 -6.28 13.76 2.75
CA ALA A 279 -6.97 12.64 3.37
C ALA A 279 -7.06 11.43 2.42
N LYS A 280 -7.42 11.66 1.14
CA LYS A 280 -7.43 10.62 0.10
C LYS A 280 -6.04 10.01 -0.10
N ALA A 281 -4.99 10.83 -0.09
CA ALA A 281 -3.61 10.38 -0.21
C ALA A 281 -3.19 9.50 0.98
N LYS A 282 -3.46 9.92 2.21
CA LYS A 282 -3.19 9.14 3.42
C LYS A 282 -3.97 7.81 3.45
N TYR A 283 -5.25 7.85 3.05
CA TYR A 283 -6.08 6.66 2.92
C TYR A 283 -5.51 5.69 1.89
N ALA A 284 -5.03 6.20 0.74
CA ALA A 284 -4.39 5.39 -0.29
C ALA A 284 -3.12 4.69 0.21
N ASP A 285 -2.29 5.36 1.00
CA ASP A 285 -1.10 4.77 1.62
C ASP A 285 -1.47 3.70 2.65
N ALA A 286 -2.44 3.99 3.51
CA ALA A 286 -2.91 3.06 4.54
C ALA A 286 -3.50 1.76 3.94
N THR A 287 -4.14 1.87 2.78
CA THR A 287 -4.77 0.73 2.08
C THR A 287 -3.88 0.13 0.99
N ARG A 288 -2.65 0.60 0.82
CA ARG A 288 -1.70 0.19 -0.24
C ARG A 288 -2.34 0.28 -1.62
N SER A 289 -3.03 1.38 -1.87
CA SER A 289 -3.81 1.61 -3.08
C SER A 289 -2.97 2.23 -4.20
N VAL A 290 -3.37 2.00 -5.44
CA VAL A 290 -2.76 2.59 -6.64
C VAL A 290 -3.79 3.40 -7.43
N PRO A 291 -3.37 4.42 -8.20
CA PRO A 291 -4.28 5.12 -9.10
C PRO A 291 -4.74 4.19 -10.22
N ALA A 292 -6.03 4.19 -10.52
CA ALA A 292 -6.54 3.48 -11.68
C ALA A 292 -6.26 4.26 -12.97
N GLY A 293 -5.82 3.55 -14.01
CA GLY A 293 -5.86 4.07 -15.38
C GLY A 293 -7.31 4.24 -15.82
N VAL A 294 -7.68 5.44 -16.27
CA VAL A 294 -9.04 5.75 -16.72
C VAL A 294 -9.04 5.93 -18.22
N ALA A 295 -9.79 5.09 -18.90
CA ALA A 295 -9.99 5.19 -20.33
C ALA A 295 -11.43 5.62 -20.64
N ARG A 296 -11.59 6.60 -21.54
CA ARG A 296 -12.90 6.96 -22.06
C ARG A 296 -13.32 5.92 -23.10
N ARG A 297 -14.54 5.39 -23.00
CA ARG A 297 -15.16 4.69 -24.11
C ARG A 297 -15.33 5.69 -25.26
N GLN A 298 -14.70 5.42 -26.39
CA GLN A 298 -14.97 6.19 -27.59
C GLN A 298 -16.29 5.64 -28.16
N GLY A 299 -17.37 6.40 -28.02
CA GLY A 299 -18.63 6.10 -28.67
C GLY A 299 -18.45 5.99 -30.16
N PRO A 300 -19.38 5.33 -30.90
CA PRO A 300 -19.32 5.27 -32.33
C PRO A 300 -19.31 6.70 -32.91
N THR A 301 -18.22 7.05 -33.59
CA THR A 301 -18.08 8.33 -34.30
C THR A 301 -19.20 8.39 -35.35
N GLN A 302 -20.19 9.23 -35.10
CA GLN A 302 -21.20 9.57 -36.14
C GLN A 302 -20.47 10.30 -37.25
N GLY A 303 -20.47 9.70 -38.44
CA GLY A 303 -20.21 10.35 -39.70
C GLY A 303 -18.77 10.27 -40.23
N GLY A 304 -18.49 9.24 -40.99
CA GLY A 304 -17.36 9.16 -41.93
C GLY A 304 -17.54 7.92 -42.83
N GLN A 305 -17.84 8.10 -44.12
CA GLN A 305 -17.81 7.03 -45.11
C GLN A 305 -16.39 6.46 -45.21
N HIS A 306 -16.11 5.37 -44.53
CA HIS A 306 -14.86 4.61 -44.68
C HIS A 306 -15.20 3.13 -44.95
N GLY A 307 -14.39 2.52 -45.82
CA GLY A 307 -14.65 1.22 -46.44
C GLY A 307 -14.58 0.02 -45.44
N LEU A 308 -15.11 -1.11 -45.87
CA LEU A 308 -15.25 -2.38 -45.13
C LEU A 308 -13.96 -2.91 -44.43
N ALA A 309 -12.79 -2.47 -44.88
CA ALA A 309 -11.51 -2.82 -44.27
C ALA A 309 -11.23 -2.06 -42.94
N ASP A 310 -11.73 -0.83 -42.82
CA ASP A 310 -11.61 -0.03 -41.61
C ASP A 310 -12.56 -0.48 -40.50
N HIS A 311 -13.69 -1.09 -40.83
CA HIS A 311 -14.61 -1.66 -39.84
C HIS A 311 -13.98 -2.82 -39.03
N ALA A 312 -13.20 -3.68 -39.69
CA ALA A 312 -12.48 -4.78 -38.99
C ALA A 312 -11.34 -4.26 -38.10
N ALA A 313 -10.67 -3.20 -38.51
CA ALA A 313 -9.63 -2.54 -37.72
C ALA A 313 -10.18 -1.69 -36.56
N GLN A 314 -11.41 -1.14 -36.71
CA GLN A 314 -12.12 -0.41 -35.63
C GLN A 314 -12.75 -1.37 -34.60
N MET A 315 -13.18 -2.56 -34.99
CA MET A 315 -13.63 -3.60 -34.04
C MET A 315 -12.49 -4.13 -33.15
N ASN A 316 -11.23 -3.99 -33.58
CA ASN A 316 -10.05 -4.45 -32.85
C ASN A 316 -9.36 -3.35 -32.02
N ARG A 317 -9.90 -2.13 -31.95
CA ARG A 317 -9.47 -1.14 -30.99
C ARG A 317 -10.04 -1.55 -29.63
N SER A 318 -9.16 -2.03 -28.75
CA SER A 318 -9.46 -2.47 -27.41
C SER A 318 -10.34 -1.44 -26.67
N LEU A 319 -11.63 -1.77 -26.57
CA LEU A 319 -12.54 -1.05 -25.68
C LEU A 319 -11.96 -1.12 -24.25
N PRO A 320 -12.02 -0.05 -23.48
CA PRO A 320 -11.58 -0.08 -22.10
C PRO A 320 -12.39 -1.12 -21.35
N VAL A 321 -11.71 -2.13 -20.88
CA VAL A 321 -12.29 -3.26 -20.14
C VAL A 321 -11.87 -3.10 -18.68
N ILE A 322 -12.71 -3.56 -17.75
CA ILE A 322 -12.31 -3.64 -16.34
C ILE A 322 -11.10 -4.56 -16.23
N ASN A 323 -9.95 -4.01 -15.87
CA ASN A 323 -8.74 -4.78 -15.57
C ASN A 323 -8.29 -4.45 -14.16
N LEU A 324 -8.33 -5.44 -13.27
CA LEU A 324 -7.95 -5.33 -11.88
C LEU A 324 -7.00 -6.47 -11.55
N LYS A 325 -5.79 -6.15 -11.13
CA LYS A 325 -4.78 -7.12 -10.72
C LYS A 325 -4.55 -7.06 -9.22
N GLN A 326 -4.67 -8.19 -8.56
CA GLN A 326 -4.52 -8.33 -7.11
C GLN A 326 -5.43 -7.36 -6.33
N ALA A 327 -6.69 -7.23 -6.77
CA ALA A 327 -7.67 -6.36 -6.14
C ALA A 327 -8.13 -6.92 -4.80
N ARG A 328 -8.11 -6.10 -3.76
CA ARG A 328 -8.51 -6.45 -2.40
C ARG A 328 -9.73 -5.63 -1.99
N HIS A 329 -10.74 -6.29 -1.44
CA HIS A 329 -11.90 -5.56 -0.94
C HIS A 329 -11.50 -4.68 0.27
N PRO A 330 -11.65 -3.35 0.20
CA PRO A 330 -11.06 -2.44 1.19
C PRO A 330 -11.68 -2.55 2.59
N LEU A 331 -12.88 -3.12 2.72
CA LEU A 331 -13.55 -3.30 4.02
C LEU A 331 -13.17 -4.61 4.72
N LEU A 332 -12.50 -5.54 4.03
CA LEU A 332 -12.00 -6.78 4.64
C LEU A 332 -10.66 -6.55 5.34
N ASN A 333 -10.30 -7.46 6.23
CA ASN A 333 -9.01 -7.40 6.93
C ASN A 333 -7.86 -7.52 5.91
N PRO A 334 -6.94 -6.54 5.82
CA PRO A 334 -5.85 -6.53 4.85
C PRO A 334 -4.90 -7.74 4.92
N GLU A 335 -4.79 -8.38 6.10
CA GLU A 335 -3.92 -9.54 6.30
C GLU A 335 -4.58 -10.87 5.89
N GLN A 336 -5.90 -10.91 5.83
CA GLN A 336 -6.67 -12.12 5.55
C GLN A 336 -7.34 -12.11 4.17
N VAL A 337 -7.53 -10.93 3.59
CA VAL A 337 -8.19 -10.79 2.30
C VAL A 337 -7.36 -11.45 1.20
N VAL A 338 -7.98 -12.38 0.48
CA VAL A 338 -7.38 -12.99 -0.72
C VAL A 338 -7.65 -12.05 -1.89
N PRO A 339 -6.61 -11.58 -2.59
CA PRO A 339 -6.79 -10.72 -3.75
C PRO A 339 -7.38 -11.48 -4.94
N ILE A 340 -8.15 -10.77 -5.74
CA ILE A 340 -8.74 -11.29 -6.99
C ILE A 340 -8.16 -10.59 -8.20
N ASP A 341 -8.02 -11.35 -9.29
CA ASP A 341 -7.64 -10.83 -10.60
C ASP A 341 -8.87 -10.83 -11.51
N VAL A 342 -9.20 -9.66 -12.09
CA VAL A 342 -10.26 -9.49 -13.04
C VAL A 342 -9.65 -8.99 -14.34
N GLU A 343 -9.20 -9.93 -15.17
CA GLU A 343 -8.57 -9.65 -16.48
C GLU A 343 -9.47 -10.22 -17.59
N PRO A 344 -10.49 -9.49 -18.02
CA PRO A 344 -11.43 -10.01 -19.00
C PRO A 344 -10.79 -10.10 -20.39
N MET A 345 -11.25 -11.09 -21.18
CA MET A 345 -10.80 -11.27 -22.56
C MET A 345 -11.24 -10.09 -23.45
N PRO A 346 -10.48 -9.78 -24.51
CA PRO A 346 -10.86 -8.74 -25.46
C PRO A 346 -12.26 -8.98 -26.04
N GLY A 347 -13.10 -7.95 -26.01
CA GLY A 347 -14.50 -8.04 -26.53
C GLY A 347 -15.53 -8.56 -25.53
N MET A 348 -15.12 -9.06 -24.35
CA MET A 348 -16.05 -9.52 -23.34
C MET A 348 -16.85 -8.37 -22.73
N ARG A 349 -18.16 -8.60 -22.59
CA ARG A 349 -19.13 -7.68 -21.98
C ARG A 349 -19.73 -8.27 -20.72
N ILE A 350 -19.98 -9.56 -20.72
CA ILE A 350 -20.63 -10.27 -19.62
C ILE A 350 -19.66 -11.27 -19.01
N LEU A 351 -19.43 -11.15 -17.71
CA LEU A 351 -18.65 -12.11 -16.91
C LEU A 351 -19.60 -12.89 -16.01
N VAL A 352 -19.70 -14.20 -16.22
CA VAL A 352 -20.55 -15.10 -15.44
C VAL A 352 -19.69 -15.81 -14.39
N ILE A 353 -19.79 -15.38 -13.12
CA ILE A 353 -19.05 -15.95 -11.99
C ILE A 353 -19.82 -17.14 -11.43
N THR A 354 -19.19 -18.29 -11.42
CA THR A 354 -19.75 -19.54 -10.95
C THR A 354 -18.97 -20.11 -9.75
N GLY A 355 -19.56 -21.08 -9.04
CA GLY A 355 -18.94 -21.67 -7.85
C GLY A 355 -19.89 -21.72 -6.64
N PRO A 356 -19.47 -22.27 -5.51
CA PRO A 356 -20.29 -22.35 -4.31
C PRO A 356 -20.56 -20.96 -3.72
N ASN A 357 -21.70 -20.78 -3.01
CA ASN A 357 -22.05 -19.48 -2.40
C ASN A 357 -21.01 -19.02 -1.37
N THR A 358 -20.44 -19.97 -0.62
CA THR A 358 -19.35 -19.72 0.32
C THR A 358 -18.02 -19.33 -0.34
N GLY A 359 -17.92 -19.42 -1.68
CA GLY A 359 -16.69 -19.18 -2.45
C GLY A 359 -16.30 -17.70 -2.61
N GLY A 360 -17.14 -16.74 -2.20
CA GLY A 360 -16.85 -15.32 -2.28
C GLY A 360 -17.34 -14.63 -3.57
N LYS A 361 -18.31 -15.20 -4.30
CA LYS A 361 -18.91 -14.60 -5.51
C LYS A 361 -19.43 -13.19 -5.27
N THR A 362 -20.28 -13.02 -4.24
CA THR A 362 -20.84 -11.73 -3.81
C THR A 362 -19.75 -10.70 -3.48
N VAL A 363 -18.67 -11.15 -2.80
CA VAL A 363 -17.52 -10.29 -2.47
C VAL A 363 -16.78 -9.86 -3.74
N ALA A 364 -16.62 -10.75 -4.71
CA ALA A 364 -16.01 -10.41 -6.00
C ALA A 364 -16.83 -9.37 -6.76
N LEU A 365 -18.16 -9.53 -6.84
CA LEU A 365 -19.09 -8.55 -7.42
C LEU A 365 -18.97 -7.18 -6.73
N LYS A 366 -19.07 -7.16 -5.39
CA LYS A 366 -18.94 -5.94 -4.60
C LYS A 366 -17.56 -5.29 -4.78
N THR A 367 -16.49 -6.09 -4.88
CA THR A 367 -15.14 -5.57 -5.13
C THR A 367 -15.08 -4.81 -6.45
N VAL A 368 -15.58 -5.39 -7.54
CA VAL A 368 -15.58 -4.75 -8.86
C VAL A 368 -16.37 -3.43 -8.83
N GLY A 369 -17.59 -3.46 -8.30
CA GLY A 369 -18.45 -2.28 -8.23
C GLY A 369 -17.86 -1.18 -7.33
N LEU A 370 -17.37 -1.54 -6.16
CA LEU A 370 -16.78 -0.59 -5.22
C LEU A 370 -15.50 0.04 -5.78
N MET A 371 -14.65 -0.72 -6.48
CA MET A 371 -13.45 -0.19 -7.15
C MET A 371 -13.81 0.82 -8.23
N ALA A 372 -14.87 0.57 -9.02
CA ALA A 372 -15.36 1.53 -9.99
C ALA A 372 -15.85 2.83 -9.31
N LEU A 373 -16.67 2.72 -8.26
CA LEU A 373 -17.16 3.87 -7.50
C LEU A 373 -16.02 4.66 -6.85
N MET A 374 -15.06 3.99 -6.19
CA MET A 374 -13.91 4.63 -5.59
C MET A 374 -13.07 5.40 -6.62
N THR A 375 -12.83 4.79 -7.79
CA THR A 375 -12.11 5.43 -8.89
C THR A 375 -12.83 6.70 -9.35
N GLN A 376 -14.16 6.64 -9.54
CA GLN A 376 -14.97 7.79 -9.95
C GLN A 376 -15.09 8.88 -8.88
N CYS A 377 -14.90 8.53 -7.61
CA CYS A 377 -14.72 9.48 -6.50
C CYS A 377 -13.30 10.09 -6.45
N GLY A 378 -12.38 9.67 -7.31
CA GLY A 378 -10.98 10.11 -7.29
C GLY A 378 -10.17 9.48 -6.16
N LEU A 379 -10.60 8.36 -5.59
CA LEU A 379 -9.85 7.56 -4.65
C LEU A 379 -8.95 6.57 -5.39
N HIS A 380 -7.75 6.34 -4.89
CA HIS A 380 -6.94 5.22 -5.30
C HIS A 380 -7.55 3.92 -4.77
N ILE A 381 -7.31 2.81 -5.45
CA ILE A 381 -7.93 1.52 -5.14
C ILE A 381 -6.89 0.47 -4.74
N PRO A 382 -7.21 -0.41 -3.77
CA PRO A 382 -6.27 -1.39 -3.22
C PRO A 382 -6.05 -2.56 -4.18
N CYS A 383 -5.13 -2.38 -5.12
CA CYS A 383 -4.69 -3.39 -6.10
C CYS A 383 -3.23 -3.13 -6.52
N GLU A 384 -2.63 -4.03 -7.30
CA GLU A 384 -1.30 -3.80 -7.88
C GLU A 384 -1.37 -3.00 -9.18
N HIS A 385 -2.39 -3.25 -10.00
CA HIS A 385 -2.64 -2.54 -11.24
C HIS A 385 -4.14 -2.44 -11.50
N ALA A 386 -4.60 -1.30 -11.99
CA ALA A 386 -5.99 -1.10 -12.37
C ALA A 386 -6.13 -0.27 -13.64
N SER A 387 -7.05 -0.69 -14.49
CA SER A 387 -7.59 0.09 -15.58
C SER A 387 -9.10 -0.08 -15.62
N LEU A 388 -9.83 1.02 -15.51
CA LEU A 388 -11.29 1.00 -15.43
C LEU A 388 -11.88 2.01 -16.41
N PRO A 389 -12.97 1.67 -17.12
CA PRO A 389 -13.78 2.66 -17.80
C PRO A 389 -14.51 3.53 -16.78
N VAL A 390 -14.89 4.74 -17.19
CA VAL A 390 -15.85 5.54 -16.44
C VAL A 390 -17.26 5.11 -16.85
N PHE A 391 -18.08 4.82 -15.84
CA PHE A 391 -19.46 4.42 -16.05
C PHE A 391 -20.39 5.59 -15.74
N ASP A 392 -21.34 5.83 -16.65
CA ASP A 392 -22.37 6.86 -16.46
C ASP A 392 -23.44 6.39 -15.46
N ALA A 393 -23.63 5.07 -15.37
CA ALA A 393 -24.52 4.44 -14.41
C ALA A 393 -23.90 3.12 -13.87
N ILE A 394 -24.12 2.85 -12.58
CA ILE A 394 -23.75 1.59 -11.94
C ILE A 394 -24.98 1.06 -11.23
N TYR A 395 -25.43 -0.11 -11.66
CA TYR A 395 -26.58 -0.81 -11.12
C TYR A 395 -26.13 -2.06 -10.38
N ALA A 396 -26.64 -2.26 -9.17
CA ALA A 396 -26.31 -3.41 -8.36
C ALA A 396 -27.58 -4.05 -7.81
N ASP A 397 -27.75 -5.33 -8.10
CA ASP A 397 -28.73 -6.21 -7.47
C ASP A 397 -27.95 -7.31 -6.74
N ILE A 398 -27.53 -6.98 -5.51
CA ILE A 398 -26.64 -7.79 -4.69
C ILE A 398 -27.17 -7.85 -3.26
N GLY A 399 -27.32 -9.05 -2.74
CA GLY A 399 -27.66 -9.31 -1.34
C GLY A 399 -29.00 -10.02 -1.17
N ASP A 400 -29.08 -10.84 -0.12
CA ASP A 400 -30.33 -11.39 0.41
C ASP A 400 -31.09 -10.29 1.13
N GLU A 401 -32.18 -9.79 0.56
CA GLU A 401 -33.15 -8.98 1.30
C GLU A 401 -33.94 -9.88 2.29
N GLN A 402 -33.25 -10.57 3.20
CA GLN A 402 -33.84 -11.29 4.32
C GLN A 402 -34.28 -10.32 5.44
N SER A 403 -34.76 -9.14 5.10
CA SER A 403 -35.47 -8.31 6.06
C SER A 403 -36.88 -8.86 6.23
N ILE A 404 -37.14 -9.34 7.44
CA ILE A 404 -38.44 -9.88 7.89
C ILE A 404 -39.59 -8.89 7.64
N GLU A 405 -39.31 -7.65 7.32
CA GLU A 405 -40.29 -6.57 7.11
C GLU A 405 -40.86 -6.49 5.68
N GLN A 406 -40.25 -7.15 4.67
CA GLN A 406 -40.77 -7.15 3.31
C GLN A 406 -41.39 -8.51 2.95
N SER A 407 -42.71 -8.54 2.88
CA SER A 407 -43.54 -9.70 2.60
C SER A 407 -43.55 -10.20 1.14
N LEU A 408 -42.67 -9.68 0.28
CA LEU A 408 -42.46 -10.12 -1.09
C LEU A 408 -41.47 -11.29 -1.14
N SER A 409 -41.73 -12.29 -1.99
CA SER A 409 -40.77 -13.37 -2.20
C SER A 409 -39.47 -12.80 -2.74
N THR A 410 -38.35 -13.40 -2.40
CA THR A 410 -36.98 -13.00 -2.84
C THR A 410 -36.93 -12.75 -4.35
N PHE A 411 -37.59 -13.61 -5.17
CA PHE A 411 -37.70 -13.48 -6.61
C PHE A 411 -38.38 -12.19 -7.04
N SER A 412 -39.52 -11.85 -6.41
CA SER A 412 -40.28 -10.62 -6.75
C SER A 412 -39.48 -9.35 -6.43
N SER A 413 -38.69 -9.35 -5.34
CA SER A 413 -37.82 -8.24 -4.96
C SER A 413 -36.73 -8.01 -6.00
N HIS A 414 -36.03 -9.08 -6.42
CA HIS A 414 -35.02 -9.03 -7.46
C HIS A 414 -35.62 -8.53 -8.81
N LEU A 415 -36.76 -9.07 -9.22
CA LEU A 415 -37.40 -8.61 -10.46
C LEU A 415 -37.86 -7.15 -10.41
N THR A 416 -38.39 -6.70 -9.28
CA THR A 416 -38.74 -5.28 -9.09
C THR A 416 -37.52 -4.38 -9.17
N ASN A 417 -36.42 -4.79 -8.57
CA ASN A 417 -35.17 -4.05 -8.64
C ASN A 417 -34.64 -4.00 -10.08
N LEU A 418 -34.59 -5.13 -10.77
CA LEU A 418 -34.19 -5.23 -12.17
C LEU A 418 -35.06 -4.35 -13.07
N HIS A 419 -36.38 -4.43 -12.94
CA HIS A 419 -37.32 -3.62 -13.72
C HIS A 419 -37.05 -2.12 -13.57
N SER A 420 -36.62 -1.67 -12.37
CA SER A 420 -36.38 -0.24 -12.10
C SER A 420 -35.27 0.37 -12.98
N PHE A 421 -34.34 -0.45 -13.46
CA PHE A 421 -33.18 0.05 -14.21
C PHE A 421 -32.97 -0.60 -15.59
N LEU A 422 -33.54 -1.79 -15.89
CA LEU A 422 -33.26 -2.48 -17.14
C LEU A 422 -33.51 -1.60 -18.40
N GLU A 423 -34.58 -0.80 -18.41
CA GLU A 423 -34.87 0.11 -19.51
C GLU A 423 -33.89 1.29 -19.62
N LYS A 424 -33.17 1.58 -18.57
CA LYS A 424 -32.19 2.69 -18.48
C LYS A 424 -30.76 2.26 -18.82
N VAL A 425 -30.52 0.94 -18.93
CA VAL A 425 -29.19 0.40 -19.18
C VAL A 425 -28.75 0.68 -20.60
N ASP A 426 -27.58 1.28 -20.73
CA ASP A 426 -26.90 1.57 -21.98
C ASP A 426 -25.48 0.99 -22.03
N ALA A 427 -24.74 1.30 -23.10
CA ALA A 427 -23.39 0.80 -23.31
C ALA A 427 -22.37 1.28 -22.25
N ASP A 428 -22.62 2.39 -21.59
CA ASP A 428 -21.74 2.99 -20.59
C ASP A 428 -22.13 2.65 -19.14
N ALA A 429 -23.06 1.68 -18.99
CA ALA A 429 -23.49 1.18 -17.69
C ALA A 429 -22.66 -0.04 -17.23
N LEU A 430 -22.47 -0.13 -15.89
CA LEU A 430 -22.01 -1.34 -15.19
C LEU A 430 -23.20 -1.96 -14.46
N VAL A 431 -23.47 -3.24 -14.74
CA VAL A 431 -24.55 -4.01 -14.11
C VAL A 431 -23.94 -5.15 -13.29
N LEU A 432 -24.32 -5.25 -12.03
CA LEU A 432 -23.81 -6.23 -11.07
C LEU A 432 -25.02 -7.02 -10.53
N LEU A 433 -25.08 -8.32 -10.82
CA LEU A 433 -26.20 -9.18 -10.47
C LEU A 433 -25.72 -10.37 -9.64
N ASP A 434 -26.32 -10.55 -8.47
CA ASP A 434 -26.06 -11.71 -7.62
C ASP A 434 -27.27 -12.64 -7.61
N GLU A 435 -27.02 -13.94 -7.74
CA GLU A 435 -28.02 -15.01 -7.73
C GLU A 435 -29.20 -14.78 -8.70
N LEU A 436 -28.91 -14.25 -9.91
CA LEU A 436 -29.93 -13.92 -10.91
C LEU A 436 -30.82 -15.15 -11.21
N GLY A 437 -32.15 -14.96 -11.07
CA GLY A 437 -33.17 -15.99 -11.29
C GLY A 437 -33.43 -16.90 -10.08
N SER A 438 -32.81 -16.68 -8.93
CA SER A 438 -33.09 -17.45 -7.71
C SER A 438 -34.48 -17.15 -7.11
N GLY A 439 -34.98 -18.08 -6.31
CA GLY A 439 -36.25 -17.90 -5.58
C GLY A 439 -37.52 -18.28 -6.35
N THR A 440 -37.40 -18.91 -7.54
CA THR A 440 -38.53 -19.50 -8.29
C THR A 440 -38.21 -20.91 -8.75
N ASP A 441 -39.05 -21.52 -9.63
CA ASP A 441 -38.71 -22.79 -10.26
C ASP A 441 -37.36 -22.69 -10.98
N PRO A 442 -36.45 -23.65 -10.81
CA PRO A 442 -35.08 -23.57 -11.37
C PRO A 442 -35.06 -23.43 -12.90
N SER A 443 -35.97 -24.07 -13.62
CA SER A 443 -36.03 -23.98 -15.07
C SER A 443 -36.56 -22.63 -15.57
N GLU A 444 -37.58 -22.11 -14.89
CA GLU A 444 -38.09 -20.75 -15.19
C GLU A 444 -37.10 -19.67 -14.83
N GLY A 445 -36.44 -19.81 -13.65
CA GLY A 445 -35.39 -18.89 -13.19
C GLY A 445 -34.20 -18.84 -14.15
N ALA A 446 -33.71 -20.00 -14.58
CA ALA A 446 -32.60 -20.07 -15.54
C ALA A 446 -32.98 -19.48 -16.92
N ALA A 447 -34.19 -19.73 -17.41
CA ALA A 447 -34.68 -19.18 -18.69
C ALA A 447 -34.80 -17.65 -18.61
N MET A 448 -35.38 -17.12 -17.54
CA MET A 448 -35.51 -15.68 -17.32
C MET A 448 -34.11 -15.04 -17.18
N ALA A 449 -33.22 -15.61 -16.38
CA ALA A 449 -31.88 -15.12 -16.22
C ALA A 449 -31.10 -15.05 -17.53
N ARG A 450 -31.23 -16.08 -18.39
CA ARG A 450 -30.64 -16.11 -19.72
C ARG A 450 -31.19 -14.98 -20.60
N ALA A 451 -32.51 -14.80 -20.65
CA ALA A 451 -33.16 -13.73 -21.44
C ALA A 451 -32.67 -12.33 -21.00
N ILE A 452 -32.53 -12.10 -19.68
CA ILE A 452 -32.00 -10.84 -19.16
C ILE A 452 -30.54 -10.62 -19.60
N LEU A 453 -29.72 -11.66 -19.56
CA LEU A 453 -28.30 -11.54 -19.98
C LEU A 453 -28.18 -11.30 -21.49
N GLU A 454 -29.03 -11.94 -22.32
CA GLU A 454 -29.09 -11.68 -23.76
C GLU A 454 -29.55 -10.25 -24.06
N TYR A 455 -30.51 -9.73 -23.31
CA TYR A 455 -30.92 -8.34 -23.38
C TYR A 455 -29.76 -7.38 -23.03
N LEU A 456 -29.10 -7.62 -21.90
CA LEU A 456 -27.94 -6.79 -21.46
C LEU A 456 -26.78 -6.86 -22.45
N LEU A 457 -26.54 -8.02 -23.10
CA LEU A 457 -25.54 -8.14 -24.14
C LEU A 457 -25.88 -7.28 -25.34
N GLY A 458 -27.16 -7.21 -25.71
CA GLY A 458 -27.69 -6.36 -26.79
C GLY A 458 -27.54 -4.86 -26.51
N THR A 459 -27.59 -4.41 -25.27
CA THR A 459 -27.32 -3.01 -24.88
C THR A 459 -25.86 -2.64 -24.90
N HIS A 460 -24.95 -3.62 -25.03
CA HIS A 460 -23.51 -3.45 -24.90
C HIS A 460 -23.04 -3.00 -23.53
N ALA A 461 -23.83 -3.11 -22.48
CA ALA A 461 -23.45 -2.81 -21.10
C ALA A 461 -22.36 -3.77 -20.62
N THR A 462 -21.59 -3.33 -19.63
CA THR A 462 -20.68 -4.23 -18.91
C THR A 462 -21.46 -4.89 -17.79
N CYS A 463 -21.50 -6.23 -17.76
CA CYS A 463 -22.24 -6.96 -16.74
C CYS A 463 -21.34 -7.98 -16.05
N VAL A 464 -21.42 -8.05 -14.73
CA VAL A 464 -20.83 -9.12 -13.93
C VAL A 464 -21.96 -9.79 -13.16
N VAL A 465 -22.15 -11.07 -13.38
CA VAL A 465 -23.25 -11.83 -12.78
C VAL A 465 -22.72 -13.04 -12.03
N ALA A 466 -23.20 -13.27 -10.82
CA ALA A 466 -22.96 -14.49 -10.08
C ALA A 466 -24.18 -15.42 -10.18
N THR A 467 -23.94 -16.69 -10.47
CA THR A 467 -25.02 -17.67 -10.60
C THR A 467 -24.53 -19.08 -10.23
N HIS A 468 -25.49 -19.95 -9.96
CA HIS A 468 -25.27 -21.37 -9.78
C HIS A 468 -25.93 -22.23 -10.89
N TYR A 469 -26.65 -21.62 -11.84
CA TYR A 469 -27.35 -22.34 -12.92
C TYR A 469 -26.39 -22.92 -13.96
N PRO A 470 -26.45 -24.25 -14.24
CA PRO A 470 -25.63 -24.89 -15.28
C PRO A 470 -25.89 -24.33 -16.68
N GLU A 471 -27.14 -23.96 -16.98
CA GLU A 471 -27.58 -23.44 -18.26
C GLU A 471 -26.88 -22.12 -18.62
N LEU A 472 -26.69 -21.25 -17.64
CA LEU A 472 -25.97 -19.98 -17.83
C LEU A 472 -24.46 -20.20 -18.03
N LYS A 473 -23.88 -21.24 -17.42
CA LYS A 473 -22.47 -21.64 -17.67
C LYS A 473 -22.29 -22.06 -19.12
N ALA A 474 -23.19 -22.90 -19.62
CA ALA A 474 -23.17 -23.35 -21.00
C ALA A 474 -23.40 -22.19 -21.96
N TRP A 475 -24.37 -21.32 -21.70
CA TRP A 475 -24.66 -20.14 -22.50
C TRP A 475 -23.43 -19.22 -22.60
N ALA A 476 -22.79 -18.91 -21.50
CA ALA A 476 -21.60 -18.04 -21.47
C ALA A 476 -20.38 -18.61 -22.21
N SER A 477 -20.29 -19.95 -22.30
CA SER A 477 -19.22 -20.61 -23.08
C SER A 477 -19.47 -20.61 -24.59
N LEU A 478 -20.70 -20.42 -25.01
CA LEU A 478 -21.13 -20.48 -26.43
C LEU A 478 -21.47 -19.13 -27.05
N THR A 479 -21.53 -18.08 -26.22
CA THR A 479 -21.98 -16.76 -26.66
C THR A 479 -20.79 -15.79 -26.75
N ASP A 480 -20.60 -15.21 -27.93
CA ASP A 480 -19.60 -14.19 -28.14
C ASP A 480 -19.92 -12.95 -27.26
N GLY A 481 -18.91 -12.43 -26.61
CA GLY A 481 -19.06 -11.31 -25.68
C GLY A 481 -19.40 -11.72 -24.24
N ALA A 482 -19.64 -13.00 -23.97
CA ALA A 482 -19.78 -13.55 -22.63
C ALA A 482 -18.60 -14.46 -22.28
N SER A 483 -18.25 -14.56 -21.00
CA SER A 483 -17.24 -15.50 -20.53
C SER A 483 -17.56 -16.01 -19.13
N ASN A 484 -17.13 -17.21 -18.85
CA ASN A 484 -17.23 -17.79 -17.53
C ASN A 484 -16.07 -17.37 -16.64
N ALA A 485 -16.34 -17.29 -15.35
CA ALA A 485 -15.31 -17.25 -14.31
C ALA A 485 -15.67 -18.22 -13.18
N ASN A 486 -14.67 -18.73 -12.52
CA ASN A 486 -14.83 -19.66 -11.41
C ASN A 486 -14.17 -19.11 -10.16
N MET A 487 -14.88 -19.20 -9.02
CA MET A 487 -14.26 -19.04 -7.71
C MET A 487 -13.55 -20.35 -7.35
N ALA A 488 -12.23 -20.28 -7.23
CA ALA A 488 -11.39 -21.44 -6.94
C ALA A 488 -11.75 -22.05 -5.58
N PHE A 489 -11.80 -23.38 -5.57
CA PHE A 489 -12.14 -24.18 -4.42
C PHE A 489 -11.13 -25.32 -4.25
N ASP A 490 -10.63 -25.52 -3.05
CA ASP A 490 -9.73 -26.63 -2.75
C ASP A 490 -10.54 -27.89 -2.47
N TYR A 491 -10.41 -28.86 -3.37
CA TYR A 491 -11.11 -30.14 -3.28
C TYR A 491 -10.56 -31.08 -2.20
N GLU A 492 -9.31 -30.87 -1.78
CA GLU A 492 -8.69 -31.69 -0.73
C GLU A 492 -9.10 -31.22 0.66
N THR A 493 -9.14 -29.91 0.89
CA THR A 493 -9.49 -29.32 2.20
C THR A 493 -10.97 -28.95 2.30
N LEU A 494 -11.73 -28.95 1.21
CA LEU A 494 -13.09 -28.41 1.08
C LEU A 494 -13.21 -26.95 1.54
N ARG A 495 -12.17 -26.17 1.30
CA ARG A 495 -12.16 -24.75 1.64
C ARG A 495 -12.17 -23.88 0.39
N PRO A 496 -12.89 -22.75 0.40
CA PRO A 496 -12.78 -21.78 -0.67
C PRO A 496 -11.39 -21.15 -0.67
N LEU A 497 -10.80 -21.03 -1.85
CA LEU A 497 -9.53 -20.34 -2.05
C LEU A 497 -9.71 -18.85 -2.31
N TYR A 498 -10.94 -18.39 -2.54
CA TYR A 498 -11.33 -17.01 -2.84
C TYR A 498 -10.60 -16.39 -4.04
N LYS A 499 -9.97 -17.18 -4.89
CA LYS A 499 -9.33 -16.76 -6.15
C LYS A 499 -10.31 -16.83 -7.30
N LEU A 500 -10.34 -15.82 -8.16
CA LEU A 500 -11.15 -15.78 -9.37
C LEU A 500 -10.31 -16.23 -10.57
N SER A 501 -10.78 -17.24 -11.31
CA SER A 501 -10.17 -17.72 -12.57
C SER A 501 -11.14 -17.49 -13.70
N ILE A 502 -10.74 -16.73 -14.72
CA ILE A 502 -11.57 -16.38 -15.89
C ILE A 502 -11.33 -17.38 -17.02
N GLY A 503 -12.37 -17.72 -17.78
CA GLY A 503 -12.33 -18.59 -18.97
C GLY A 503 -13.00 -19.95 -18.76
N LEU A 504 -12.99 -20.51 -17.56
CA LEU A 504 -13.63 -21.80 -17.29
C LEU A 504 -14.78 -21.68 -16.30
N PRO A 505 -15.88 -22.41 -16.50
CA PRO A 505 -16.96 -22.51 -15.54
C PRO A 505 -16.56 -23.33 -14.32
N GLY A 506 -17.06 -22.95 -13.14
CA GLY A 506 -16.90 -23.70 -11.89
C GLY A 506 -17.70 -25.02 -11.90
N ARG A 507 -17.17 -26.03 -11.20
CA ARG A 507 -17.85 -27.33 -11.00
C ARG A 507 -18.91 -27.22 -9.91
N SER A 508 -19.93 -28.07 -10.06
CA SER A 508 -20.84 -28.36 -8.98
C SER A 508 -20.22 -29.41 -8.06
N ASN A 509 -20.00 -29.07 -6.78
CA ASN A 509 -19.22 -29.91 -5.85
C ASN A 509 -20.10 -30.61 -4.81
N ALA A 510 -21.43 -30.60 -4.97
CA ALA A 510 -22.36 -31.12 -3.97
C ALA A 510 -22.05 -32.56 -3.56
N PHE A 511 -21.76 -33.43 -4.52
CA PHE A 511 -21.48 -34.84 -4.23
C PHE A 511 -20.15 -35.06 -3.53
N ALA A 512 -19.10 -34.33 -3.90
CA ALA A 512 -17.78 -34.41 -3.24
C ALA A 512 -17.86 -33.90 -1.80
N ILE A 513 -18.59 -32.83 -1.59
CA ILE A 513 -18.84 -32.28 -0.25
C ILE A 513 -19.68 -33.27 0.58
N ALA A 514 -20.76 -33.82 0.02
CA ALA A 514 -21.62 -34.77 0.71
C ALA A 514 -20.88 -36.08 1.08
N GLN A 515 -20.06 -36.60 0.18
CA GLN A 515 -19.20 -37.75 0.44
C GLN A 515 -18.28 -37.52 1.64
N ARG A 516 -17.66 -36.38 1.69
CA ARG A 516 -16.69 -36.05 2.74
C ARG A 516 -17.37 -35.70 4.09
N LEU A 517 -18.60 -35.19 4.06
CA LEU A 517 -19.43 -35.00 5.25
C LEU A 517 -20.01 -36.32 5.79
N GLY A 518 -19.70 -37.44 5.14
CA GLY A 518 -20.08 -38.79 5.61
C GLY A 518 -21.47 -39.25 5.16
N VAL A 519 -22.04 -38.64 4.12
CA VAL A 519 -23.28 -39.13 3.50
C VAL A 519 -23.01 -40.53 2.94
N PRO A 520 -23.83 -41.55 3.27
CA PRO A 520 -23.62 -42.94 2.82
C PRO A 520 -23.48 -43.06 1.30
N GLU A 521 -22.54 -43.87 0.87
CA GLU A 521 -22.19 -44.06 -0.55
C GLU A 521 -23.37 -44.54 -1.38
N SER A 522 -24.28 -45.34 -0.75
CA SER A 522 -25.52 -45.80 -1.36
C SER A 522 -26.43 -44.66 -1.78
N ILE A 523 -26.58 -43.65 -0.94
CA ILE A 523 -27.37 -42.45 -1.25
C ILE A 523 -26.72 -41.67 -2.37
N LEU A 524 -25.40 -41.47 -2.31
CA LEU A 524 -24.66 -40.75 -3.34
C LEU A 524 -24.74 -41.41 -4.70
N ASN A 525 -24.61 -42.73 -4.76
CA ASN A 525 -24.69 -43.52 -5.99
C ASN A 525 -26.12 -43.48 -6.58
N THR A 526 -27.14 -43.56 -5.72
CA THR A 526 -28.53 -43.38 -6.15
C THR A 526 -28.79 -42.00 -6.71
N ALA A 527 -28.33 -40.98 -6.02
CA ALA A 527 -28.46 -39.60 -6.47
C ALA A 527 -27.72 -39.31 -7.80
N LYS A 528 -26.53 -39.86 -7.97
CA LYS A 528 -25.79 -39.82 -9.25
C LYS A 528 -26.54 -40.47 -10.40
N GLY A 529 -27.29 -41.55 -10.08
CA GLY A 529 -28.11 -42.29 -11.07
C GLY A 529 -29.31 -41.47 -11.60
N TYR A 530 -29.73 -40.42 -10.88
CA TYR A 530 -30.80 -39.49 -11.33
C TYR A 530 -30.29 -38.34 -12.20
N LEU A 531 -28.95 -38.17 -12.32
CA LEU A 531 -28.41 -37.15 -13.21
C LEU A 531 -28.45 -37.63 -14.67
N ASP A 532 -28.79 -36.69 -15.56
CA ASP A 532 -28.73 -36.92 -17.00
C ASP A 532 -27.27 -37.25 -17.42
N GLN A 533 -27.08 -38.42 -18.12
CA GLN A 533 -25.78 -38.91 -18.51
C GLN A 533 -24.98 -37.92 -19.38
N ASN A 534 -25.64 -37.06 -20.15
CA ASN A 534 -24.96 -36.04 -20.97
C ASN A 534 -24.40 -34.90 -20.12
N VAL A 535 -25.14 -34.48 -19.09
CA VAL A 535 -24.73 -33.46 -18.15
C VAL A 535 -23.56 -33.98 -17.31
N ALA A 536 -23.63 -35.24 -16.86
CA ALA A 536 -22.55 -35.87 -16.09
C ALA A 536 -21.23 -35.96 -16.90
N ARG A 537 -21.27 -36.35 -18.18
CA ARG A 537 -20.09 -36.38 -19.04
C ARG A 537 -19.48 -35.03 -19.33
N ALA A 538 -20.33 -34.01 -19.54
CA ALA A 538 -19.87 -32.63 -19.75
C ALA A 538 -19.18 -32.07 -18.46
N GLU A 539 -19.76 -32.36 -17.30
CA GLU A 539 -19.15 -31.97 -16.01
C GLU A 539 -17.81 -32.68 -15.76
N ASP A 540 -17.69 -33.98 -16.10
CA ASP A 540 -16.43 -34.71 -15.97
C ASP A 540 -15.33 -34.14 -16.88
N MET A 541 -15.67 -33.78 -18.13
CA MET A 541 -14.73 -33.17 -19.08
C MET A 541 -14.27 -31.78 -18.65
N LEU A 542 -15.19 -30.97 -18.17
CA LEU A 542 -14.87 -29.67 -17.56
C LEU A 542 -13.99 -29.81 -16.31
N ALA A 543 -14.16 -30.94 -15.62
CA ALA A 543 -13.35 -31.32 -14.47
C ALA A 543 -11.90 -31.57 -14.79
N GLU A 544 -11.64 -32.32 -15.80
CA GLU A 544 -10.29 -32.64 -16.22
C GLU A 544 -9.57 -31.42 -16.73
N ILE A 545 -10.26 -30.55 -17.46
CA ILE A 545 -9.74 -29.27 -17.95
C ILE A 545 -9.41 -28.34 -16.77
N ALA A 546 -10.29 -28.20 -15.78
CA ALA A 546 -10.05 -27.40 -14.58
C ALA A 546 -8.84 -27.91 -13.76
N ARG A 547 -8.67 -29.22 -13.65
CA ARG A 547 -7.52 -29.85 -12.98
C ARG A 547 -6.21 -29.56 -13.71
N LEU A 548 -6.20 -29.66 -15.03
CA LEU A 548 -5.02 -29.34 -15.85
C LEU A 548 -4.65 -27.86 -15.75
N GLN A 549 -5.63 -26.96 -15.72
CA GLN A 549 -5.37 -25.53 -15.50
C GLN A 549 -4.81 -25.26 -14.11
N GLN A 550 -5.38 -25.85 -13.06
CA GLN A 550 -4.86 -25.67 -11.71
C GLN A 550 -3.41 -26.15 -11.58
N GLN A 551 -3.06 -27.26 -12.25
CA GLN A 551 -1.67 -27.70 -12.35
C GLN A 551 -0.81 -26.68 -13.10
N HIS A 552 -1.32 -26.12 -14.19
CA HIS A 552 -0.60 -25.12 -14.97
C HIS A 552 -0.38 -23.82 -14.16
N GLU A 553 -1.40 -23.34 -13.45
CA GLU A 553 -1.29 -22.17 -12.57
C GLU A 553 -0.25 -22.41 -11.46
N ARG A 554 -0.28 -23.55 -10.78
CA ARG A 554 0.73 -23.90 -9.76
C ARG A 554 2.15 -23.92 -10.34
N THR A 555 2.29 -24.40 -11.57
CA THR A 555 3.58 -24.43 -12.27
C THR A 555 4.04 -23.02 -12.62
N LEU A 556 3.13 -22.16 -13.08
CA LEU A 556 3.40 -20.75 -13.36
C LEU A 556 3.78 -19.97 -12.09
N GLU A 557 3.02 -20.17 -10.99
CA GLU A 557 3.34 -19.53 -9.70
C GLU A 557 4.75 -19.93 -9.21
N SER A 558 5.09 -21.21 -9.33
CA SER A 558 6.43 -21.70 -8.97
C SER A 558 7.51 -21.12 -9.89
N ALA A 559 7.26 -21.01 -11.18
CA ALA A 559 8.16 -20.40 -12.16
C ALA A 559 8.37 -18.91 -11.88
N HIS A 560 7.30 -18.17 -11.60
CA HIS A 560 7.39 -16.76 -11.22
C HIS A 560 8.15 -16.54 -9.91
N LYS A 561 7.95 -17.43 -8.92
CA LYS A 561 8.71 -17.38 -7.68
C LYS A 561 10.20 -17.61 -7.93
N SER A 562 10.55 -18.64 -8.70
CA SER A 562 11.93 -18.90 -9.10
C SER A 562 12.55 -17.75 -9.90
N GLN A 563 11.77 -17.13 -10.77
CA GLN A 563 12.23 -15.96 -11.53
C GLN A 563 12.54 -14.77 -10.63
N ARG A 564 11.64 -14.43 -9.70
CA ARG A 564 11.87 -13.34 -8.72
C ARG A 564 13.10 -13.62 -7.84
N GLU A 565 13.29 -14.87 -7.42
CA GLU A 565 14.47 -15.28 -6.66
C GLU A 565 15.75 -15.16 -7.51
N ALA A 566 15.69 -15.50 -8.79
CA ALA A 566 16.81 -15.35 -9.71
C ALA A 566 17.16 -13.88 -10.00
N GLU A 567 16.15 -13.03 -10.18
CA GLU A 567 16.32 -11.58 -10.34
C GLU A 567 16.94 -10.94 -9.08
N ALA A 568 16.43 -11.28 -7.89
CA ALA A 568 16.98 -10.80 -6.62
C ALA A 568 18.43 -11.26 -6.40
N ASN A 569 18.77 -12.49 -6.82
CA ASN A 569 20.14 -13.00 -6.76
C ASN A 569 21.03 -12.28 -7.79
N ALA A 570 20.53 -12.02 -9.00
CA ALA A 570 21.26 -11.26 -10.01
C ALA A 570 21.58 -9.83 -9.55
N ASP A 571 20.63 -9.17 -8.89
CA ASP A 571 20.84 -7.83 -8.32
C ASP A 571 21.86 -7.85 -7.17
N ARG A 572 21.82 -8.89 -6.30
CA ARG A 572 22.85 -9.08 -5.26
C ARG A 572 24.23 -9.29 -5.86
N ILE A 573 24.32 -10.08 -6.91
CA ILE A 573 25.59 -10.32 -7.61
C ILE A 573 26.11 -9.02 -8.25
N ARG A 574 25.24 -8.23 -8.91
CA ARG A 574 25.60 -6.92 -9.47
C ARG A 574 26.10 -5.96 -8.40
N ALA A 575 25.38 -5.85 -7.29
CA ALA A 575 25.82 -5.02 -6.17
C ALA A 575 27.19 -5.46 -5.63
N ARG A 576 27.42 -6.78 -5.52
CA ARG A 576 28.71 -7.32 -5.07
C ARG A 576 29.85 -7.06 -6.05
N LEU A 577 29.57 -7.17 -7.35
CA LEU A 577 30.55 -6.84 -8.40
C LEU A 577 30.95 -5.36 -8.35
N ASN A 578 29.98 -4.45 -8.23
CA ASN A 578 30.26 -3.02 -8.10
C ASN A 578 31.16 -2.74 -6.87
N THR A 579 30.84 -3.37 -5.73
CA THR A 579 31.67 -3.24 -4.53
C THR A 579 33.11 -3.71 -4.76
N ILE A 580 33.28 -4.87 -5.42
CA ILE A 580 34.61 -5.41 -5.75
C ILE A 580 35.36 -4.51 -6.75
N GLU A 581 34.67 -3.91 -7.70
CA GLU A 581 35.28 -2.95 -8.65
C GLU A 581 35.74 -1.67 -7.93
N ASP A 582 34.94 -1.17 -6.99
CA ASP A 582 35.31 -0.01 -6.18
C ASP A 582 36.48 -0.31 -5.23
N GLU A 583 36.46 -1.47 -4.57
CA GLU A 583 37.61 -1.94 -3.74
C GLU A 583 38.88 -2.07 -4.57
N ARG A 584 38.76 -2.67 -5.77
CA ARG A 584 39.90 -2.80 -6.69
C ARG A 584 40.44 -1.44 -7.12
N LYS A 585 39.56 -0.49 -7.43
CA LYS A 585 39.98 0.87 -7.79
C LYS A 585 40.70 1.56 -6.65
N GLN A 586 40.17 1.45 -5.42
CA GLN A 586 40.85 2.02 -4.24
C GLN A 586 42.22 1.40 -4.02
N LEU A 587 42.36 0.08 -4.16
CA LEU A 587 43.66 -0.61 -4.03
C LEU A 587 44.66 -0.18 -5.11
N LEU A 588 44.19 0.01 -6.36
CA LEU A 588 45.01 0.49 -7.44
C LEU A 588 45.47 1.94 -7.21
N ASP A 589 44.60 2.78 -6.69
CA ASP A 589 44.95 4.18 -6.41
C ASP A 589 45.91 4.27 -5.22
N GLN A 590 45.71 3.46 -4.17
CA GLN A 590 46.69 3.33 -3.08
C GLN A 590 48.06 2.84 -3.57
N ALA A 591 48.09 1.80 -4.40
CA ALA A 591 49.34 1.29 -4.96
C ALA A 591 50.05 2.34 -5.83
N LYS A 592 49.30 3.17 -6.57
CA LYS A 592 49.89 4.29 -7.35
C LYS A 592 50.47 5.37 -6.43
N GLU A 593 49.77 5.74 -5.35
CA GLU A 593 50.30 6.71 -4.39
C GLU A 593 51.55 6.22 -3.72
N ASP A 594 51.55 4.94 -3.29
CA ASP A 594 52.76 4.34 -2.65
C ASP A 594 53.94 4.28 -3.65
N ALA A 595 53.70 3.93 -4.91
CA ALA A 595 54.75 3.95 -5.96
C ALA A 595 55.25 5.37 -6.23
N LEU A 596 54.39 6.39 -6.22
CA LEU A 596 54.82 7.79 -6.33
C LEU A 596 55.64 8.25 -5.16
N ARG A 597 55.24 7.90 -3.93
CA ARG A 597 56.02 8.19 -2.71
C ARG A 597 57.40 7.53 -2.73
N GLN A 598 57.49 6.26 -3.14
CA GLN A 598 58.75 5.56 -3.28
C GLN A 598 59.66 6.20 -4.37
N THR A 599 59.08 6.61 -5.50
CA THR A 599 59.86 7.31 -6.56
C THR A 599 60.32 8.69 -6.12
N GLU A 600 59.53 9.43 -5.31
CA GLU A 600 59.97 10.72 -4.75
C GLU A 600 61.09 10.55 -3.70
N GLN A 601 60.98 9.51 -2.84
CA GLN A 601 62.04 9.16 -1.90
C GLN A 601 63.35 8.79 -2.62
N LEU A 602 63.30 7.97 -3.66
CA LEU A 602 64.43 7.62 -4.51
C LEU A 602 65.06 8.86 -5.20
N ARG A 603 64.20 9.76 -5.71
CA ARG A 603 64.67 11.02 -6.32
C ARG A 603 65.36 11.95 -5.31
N ALA A 604 64.84 12.00 -4.07
CA ALA A 604 65.45 12.78 -3.00
C ALA A 604 66.77 12.16 -2.57
N GLU A 605 66.89 10.83 -2.54
CA GLU A 605 68.11 10.12 -2.25
C GLU A 605 69.19 10.29 -3.33
N VAL A 606 68.83 10.18 -4.59
CA VAL A 606 69.69 10.48 -5.76
C VAL A 606 70.16 11.94 -5.72
N ARG A 607 69.27 12.90 -5.37
CA ARG A 607 69.73 14.30 -5.19
C ARG A 607 70.74 14.47 -4.07
N ARG A 608 70.51 13.78 -2.90
CA ARG A 608 71.47 13.78 -1.78
C ARG A 608 72.84 13.19 -2.18
N LEU A 609 72.83 12.07 -2.90
CA LEU A 609 74.03 11.44 -3.42
C LEU A 609 74.75 12.33 -4.42
N ARG A 610 74.03 12.96 -5.35
CA ARG A 610 74.59 13.93 -6.33
C ARG A 610 75.21 15.15 -5.63
N ASN A 611 74.56 15.71 -4.62
CA ASN A 611 75.11 16.83 -3.85
C ASN A 611 76.35 16.40 -3.06
N ARG A 612 76.39 15.17 -2.59
CA ARG A 612 77.62 14.61 -1.93
C ARG A 612 78.78 14.40 -2.86
N ILE A 613 78.56 13.91 -4.08
CA ILE A 613 79.59 13.79 -5.14
C ILE A 613 80.10 15.18 -5.54
N THR A 614 79.25 16.17 -5.62
CA THR A 614 79.66 17.55 -5.99
C THR A 614 80.45 18.22 -4.88
N ALA A 615 80.18 17.87 -3.57
CA ALA A 615 80.90 18.43 -2.42
C ALA A 615 82.28 17.78 -2.16
N LEU A 616 82.52 16.54 -2.64
CA LEU A 616 83.73 15.76 -2.37
C LEU A 616 84.87 15.92 -3.42
N GLY A 617 84.72 16.78 -4.41
CA GLY A 617 85.84 17.15 -5.34
C GLY A 617 86.51 15.98 -6.01
N GLY A 618 85.79 14.96 -6.43
CA GLY A 618 86.05 13.95 -7.44
C GLY A 618 87.35 13.14 -7.31
N SER A 619 87.44 12.13 -6.44
CA SER A 619 88.33 10.98 -6.65
C SER A 619 87.55 9.88 -7.40
N LEU A 620 88.14 9.40 -8.53
CA LEU A 620 87.53 8.42 -9.44
C LEU A 620 87.07 7.11 -8.74
N ASP A 621 87.72 6.75 -7.65
CA ASP A 621 87.41 5.49 -6.89
C ASP A 621 86.22 5.65 -6.02
N GLU A 622 85.92 6.82 -5.44
CA GLU A 622 84.71 7.08 -4.64
C GLU A 622 83.44 7.20 -5.52
N VAL A 623 83.65 7.71 -6.77
CA VAL A 623 82.52 7.73 -7.71
C VAL A 623 82.13 6.35 -8.14
N LYS A 624 83.07 5.44 -8.38
CA LYS A 624 82.75 4.03 -8.66
C LYS A 624 82.12 3.27 -7.52
N GLN A 625 82.49 3.56 -6.25
CA GLN A 625 81.81 2.97 -5.11
C GLN A 625 80.37 3.44 -4.99
N ILE A 626 80.09 4.69 -5.25
CA ILE A 626 78.72 5.26 -5.20
C ILE A 626 77.89 4.75 -6.37
N GLU A 627 78.49 4.58 -7.56
CA GLU A 627 77.80 3.92 -8.69
C GLU A 627 77.44 2.48 -8.39
N GLN A 628 78.34 1.71 -7.79
CA GLN A 628 78.02 0.34 -7.34
C GLN A 628 77.00 0.29 -6.24
N GLU A 629 76.93 1.25 -5.30
CA GLU A 629 75.94 1.34 -4.28
C GLU A 629 74.57 1.71 -4.82
N VAL A 630 74.51 2.59 -5.82
CA VAL A 630 73.26 2.97 -6.55
C VAL A 630 72.71 1.80 -7.37
N GLU A 631 73.61 1.11 -8.06
CA GLU A 631 73.27 -0.03 -8.92
C GLU A 631 72.77 -1.21 -8.04
N LYS A 632 73.35 -1.46 -6.89
CA LYS A 632 72.93 -2.47 -5.92
C LYS A 632 71.53 -2.11 -5.28
N LYS A 633 71.25 -0.84 -5.00
CA LYS A 633 69.99 -0.35 -4.51
C LYS A 633 68.90 -0.35 -5.59
N LEU A 634 69.23 -0.10 -6.83
CA LEU A 634 68.36 -0.22 -7.99
C LEU A 634 67.97 -1.69 -8.25
N GLU A 635 68.91 -2.62 -8.11
CA GLU A 635 68.62 -4.07 -8.19
C GLU A 635 67.75 -4.58 -7.02
N THR A 636 68.01 -4.14 -5.78
CA THR A 636 67.15 -4.49 -4.63
C THR A 636 65.76 -3.88 -4.79
N GLY A 637 65.60 -2.63 -5.23
CA GLY A 637 64.30 -2.02 -5.52
C GLY A 637 63.54 -2.70 -6.68
N ARG A 638 64.24 -3.21 -7.71
CA ARG A 638 63.66 -4.03 -8.77
C ARG A 638 63.21 -5.41 -8.27
N LEU A 639 63.94 -6.05 -7.37
CA LEU A 639 63.54 -7.30 -6.73
C LEU A 639 62.38 -7.15 -5.76
N GLU A 640 62.33 -6.04 -5.03
CA GLU A 640 61.19 -5.72 -4.16
C GLU A 640 59.92 -5.39 -4.96
N ALA A 641 60.02 -4.60 -6.04
CA ALA A 641 58.92 -4.32 -6.96
C ALA A 641 58.45 -5.59 -7.70
N ALA A 642 59.36 -6.50 -8.07
CA ALA A 642 59.02 -7.79 -8.66
C ALA A 642 58.38 -8.79 -7.64
N SER A 643 58.70 -8.66 -6.33
CA SER A 643 58.09 -9.47 -5.29
C SER A 643 56.72 -8.95 -4.87
N ALA A 644 56.54 -7.63 -4.88
CA ALA A 644 55.24 -7.00 -4.63
C ALA A 644 54.22 -7.24 -5.78
N ALA A 645 54.69 -7.51 -6.98
CA ALA A 645 53.87 -7.90 -8.10
C ALA A 645 53.40 -9.39 -8.10
N ARG A 646 53.86 -10.17 -7.12
CA ARG A 646 53.41 -11.56 -6.89
C ARG A 646 52.41 -11.59 -5.76
N THR A 647 51.21 -11.10 -5.99
CA THR A 647 50.03 -11.47 -5.18
C THR A 647 49.61 -12.91 -5.55
N PRO A 648 49.42 -13.79 -4.55
CA PRO A 648 49.01 -15.15 -4.85
C PRO A 648 47.51 -15.14 -5.17
N GLY A 649 47.21 -15.58 -6.36
CA GLY A 649 45.95 -16.18 -6.64
C GLY A 649 44.86 -15.32 -7.27
N LEU A 650 45.03 -15.02 -8.52
CA LEU A 650 44.00 -15.10 -9.54
C LEU A 650 44.70 -15.42 -10.85
N ASN A 651 44.79 -16.69 -11.14
CA ASN A 651 45.10 -17.11 -12.50
C ASN A 651 44.06 -16.49 -13.42
N PRO A 652 44.41 -15.69 -14.43
CA PRO A 652 43.48 -15.43 -15.50
C PRO A 652 43.09 -16.80 -16.09
N PRO A 653 41.85 -16.99 -16.51
CA PRO A 653 41.49 -18.23 -17.17
C PRO A 653 42.47 -18.45 -18.26
N ALA A 654 43.19 -19.57 -18.18
CA ALA A 654 44.16 -19.98 -19.18
C ALA A 654 43.54 -19.75 -20.56
N GLN A 655 44.14 -18.92 -21.38
CA GLN A 655 43.88 -18.95 -22.81
C GLN A 655 44.03 -20.40 -23.19
N SER A 656 42.88 -21.06 -23.38
CA SER A 656 42.85 -22.42 -23.86
C SER A 656 43.65 -22.45 -25.16
N ALA A 657 44.81 -23.09 -25.10
CA ALA A 657 45.51 -23.51 -26.32
C ALA A 657 44.41 -24.06 -27.22
N LYS A 658 44.35 -23.57 -28.47
CA LYS A 658 43.39 -23.98 -29.51
C LYS A 658 43.50 -25.51 -29.68
N ARG A 659 42.77 -26.25 -28.86
CA ARG A 659 42.68 -27.68 -29.02
C ARG A 659 41.89 -27.94 -30.32
N ALA A 660 42.36 -28.83 -31.18
CA ALA A 660 41.69 -29.16 -32.44
C ALA A 660 40.24 -29.54 -32.16
N LEU A 661 39.30 -29.17 -33.02
CA LEU A 661 37.92 -29.58 -33.00
C LEU A 661 37.83 -31.10 -33.09
N GLN A 662 36.91 -31.73 -32.32
CA GLN A 662 36.70 -33.20 -32.29
C GLN A 662 35.22 -33.53 -32.49
N ALA A 663 34.97 -34.75 -32.95
CA ALA A 663 33.59 -35.24 -33.04
C ALA A 663 32.91 -35.20 -31.67
N GLY A 664 31.67 -34.74 -31.59
CA GLY A 664 30.92 -34.49 -30.34
C GLY A 664 31.05 -33.04 -29.84
N ASP A 665 31.91 -32.20 -30.38
CA ASP A 665 31.93 -30.78 -29.98
C ASP A 665 30.72 -30.04 -30.52
N THR A 666 30.11 -29.21 -29.66
CA THR A 666 29.10 -28.25 -30.12
C THR A 666 29.78 -26.98 -30.67
N VAL A 667 29.50 -26.70 -31.92
CA VAL A 667 30.12 -25.58 -32.67
C VAL A 667 29.05 -24.63 -33.22
N ARG A 668 29.40 -23.37 -33.38
CA ARG A 668 28.61 -22.41 -34.12
C ARG A 668 29.10 -22.35 -35.53
N VAL A 669 28.25 -22.54 -36.52
CA VAL A 669 28.53 -22.36 -37.92
C VAL A 669 28.41 -20.90 -38.25
N ARG A 670 29.52 -20.21 -38.56
CA ARG A 670 29.55 -18.75 -38.75
C ARG A 670 28.69 -18.28 -39.92
N SER A 671 28.70 -19.00 -41.00
CA SER A 671 27.91 -18.71 -42.20
C SER A 671 26.40 -18.76 -41.99
N LEU A 672 25.93 -19.57 -41.03
CA LEU A 672 24.52 -19.76 -40.74
C LEU A 672 24.07 -19.22 -39.37
N ASN A 673 25.04 -18.73 -38.57
CA ASN A 673 24.85 -18.24 -37.20
C ASN A 673 24.00 -19.16 -36.29
N THR A 674 24.15 -20.47 -36.50
CA THR A 674 23.39 -21.54 -35.77
C THR A 674 24.35 -22.49 -35.08
N THR A 675 23.92 -23.13 -34.01
CA THR A 675 24.70 -24.15 -33.29
C THR A 675 24.43 -25.55 -33.87
N ALA A 676 25.49 -26.33 -34.04
CA ALA A 676 25.46 -27.68 -34.55
C ALA A 676 26.44 -28.56 -33.78
N GLU A 677 26.28 -29.87 -33.83
CA GLU A 677 27.19 -30.85 -33.25
C GLU A 677 28.02 -31.49 -34.34
N ILE A 678 29.32 -31.62 -34.11
CA ILE A 678 30.23 -32.28 -35.08
C ILE A 678 30.03 -33.77 -35.01
N SER A 679 29.63 -34.41 -36.14
CA SER A 679 29.49 -35.88 -36.22
C SER A 679 30.82 -36.53 -36.63
N THR A 680 31.47 -36.05 -37.67
CA THR A 680 32.75 -36.53 -38.14
C THR A 680 33.61 -35.43 -38.72
N ILE A 681 34.94 -35.57 -38.71
CA ILE A 681 35.89 -34.65 -39.31
C ILE A 681 36.78 -35.43 -40.27
N GLU A 682 36.76 -35.09 -41.58
CA GLU A 682 37.57 -35.65 -42.61
C GLU A 682 38.11 -34.60 -43.58
N GLY A 683 39.40 -34.66 -43.91
CA GLY A 683 40.02 -33.92 -45.01
C GLY A 683 39.92 -32.37 -44.94
N GLY A 684 39.79 -31.78 -43.71
CA GLY A 684 39.67 -30.29 -43.55
C GLY A 684 38.25 -29.77 -43.54
N GLU A 685 37.24 -30.65 -43.63
CA GLU A 685 35.82 -30.35 -43.47
C GLU A 685 35.26 -31.19 -42.32
N ALA A 686 34.21 -30.69 -41.70
CA ALA A 686 33.46 -31.34 -40.65
C ALA A 686 32.01 -31.56 -41.09
N GLU A 687 31.49 -32.74 -40.85
CA GLU A 687 30.05 -33.01 -40.96
C GLU A 687 29.41 -32.60 -39.65
N VAL A 688 28.51 -31.61 -39.73
CA VAL A 688 27.80 -31.09 -38.58
C VAL A 688 26.30 -31.45 -38.63
N GLN A 689 25.75 -31.79 -37.51
CA GLN A 689 24.32 -32.15 -37.38
C GLN A 689 23.55 -31.02 -36.71
N MET A 690 22.53 -30.49 -37.42
CA MET A 690 21.57 -29.46 -36.93
C MET A 690 20.17 -30.11 -36.88
N GLY A 691 19.78 -30.62 -35.75
CA GLY A 691 18.52 -31.34 -35.60
C GLY A 691 18.44 -32.58 -36.45
N ARG A 692 17.60 -32.60 -37.50
CA ARG A 692 17.48 -33.74 -38.45
C ARG A 692 18.30 -33.61 -39.71
N MET A 693 19.00 -32.45 -39.89
CA MET A 693 19.76 -32.14 -41.11
C MET A 693 21.27 -32.30 -40.87
N ARG A 694 21.97 -32.97 -41.77
CA ARG A 694 23.43 -33.13 -41.76
C ARG A 694 24.03 -32.31 -42.94
N MET A 695 25.09 -31.59 -42.68
CA MET A 695 25.75 -30.82 -43.71
C MET A 695 27.28 -30.78 -43.49
N ARG A 696 28.04 -30.66 -44.58
CA ARG A 696 29.52 -30.52 -44.54
C ARG A 696 29.90 -29.07 -44.54
N VAL A 697 30.73 -28.67 -43.58
CA VAL A 697 31.19 -27.31 -43.38
C VAL A 697 32.69 -27.30 -43.17
N LYS A 698 33.41 -26.29 -43.73
CA LYS A 698 34.84 -26.15 -43.54
C LYS A 698 35.17 -25.85 -42.08
N LEU A 699 36.24 -26.44 -41.56
CA LEU A 699 36.71 -26.26 -40.19
C LEU A 699 36.99 -24.78 -39.85
N SER A 700 37.32 -23.96 -40.83
CA SER A 700 37.54 -22.52 -40.68
C SER A 700 36.27 -21.71 -40.38
N ASP A 701 35.07 -22.26 -40.68
CA ASP A 701 33.75 -21.64 -40.48
C ASP A 701 33.08 -22.07 -39.14
N LEU A 702 33.81 -22.92 -38.38
CA LEU A 702 33.31 -23.48 -37.11
C LEU A 702 34.00 -22.80 -35.92
N GLU A 703 33.19 -22.35 -34.96
CA GLU A 703 33.63 -21.80 -33.71
C GLU A 703 33.10 -22.66 -32.57
N ARG A 704 33.98 -23.15 -31.70
CA ARG A 704 33.59 -24.04 -30.58
C ARG A 704 32.78 -23.26 -29.56
N VAL A 705 31.59 -23.75 -29.25
CA VAL A 705 30.70 -23.27 -28.19
C VAL A 705 30.86 -24.13 -26.94
N ARG A 706 30.96 -25.44 -27.09
CA ARG A 706 31.09 -26.40 -25.98
C ARG A 706 31.95 -27.62 -26.42
N ALA A 707 32.85 -28.03 -25.55
CA ALA A 707 33.64 -29.22 -25.79
C ALA A 707 32.82 -30.47 -25.45
N ALA A 708 33.02 -31.55 -26.22
CA ALA A 708 32.42 -32.85 -25.91
C ALA A 708 32.84 -33.33 -24.51
N LYS A 709 31.89 -33.82 -23.74
CA LYS A 709 32.13 -34.43 -22.44
C LYS A 709 32.86 -35.77 -22.70
N ARG A 710 34.11 -35.90 -22.31
CA ARG A 710 34.81 -37.19 -22.35
C ARG A 710 34.19 -38.11 -21.34
N GLU A 711 33.62 -39.23 -21.76
CA GLU A 711 33.41 -40.37 -20.91
C GLU A 711 34.75 -41.12 -20.77
N PRO A 712 35.12 -41.57 -19.57
CA PRO A 712 36.28 -42.45 -19.40
C PRO A 712 35.86 -43.81 -19.95
N GLU A 713 36.75 -44.40 -20.78
CA GLU A 713 36.66 -45.79 -21.20
C GLU A 713 36.56 -46.69 -19.95
N ALA A 714 35.49 -47.37 -19.81
CA ALA A 714 35.27 -48.41 -18.79
C ALA A 714 35.00 -49.74 -19.47
N ASP A 715 35.76 -50.72 -19.04
CA ASP A 715 35.50 -52.15 -19.28
C ASP A 715 34.05 -52.51 -18.90
N GLU A 716 33.42 -53.31 -19.74
CA GLU A 716 32.09 -53.85 -19.52
C GLU A 716 32.00 -54.75 -18.30
N PRO A 717 30.88 -54.83 -17.58
CA PRO A 717 29.68 -55.43 -18.13
C PRO A 717 28.37 -54.72 -17.86
N SER A 718 27.47 -54.83 -18.81
CA SER A 718 26.11 -54.35 -18.88
C SER A 718 25.26 -54.65 -17.63
N VAL A 719 24.74 -53.57 -16.98
CA VAL A 719 23.58 -53.62 -16.11
C VAL A 719 22.55 -52.58 -16.60
N ARG A 720 21.40 -53.11 -17.01
CA ARG A 720 20.22 -52.32 -17.36
C ARG A 720 19.74 -51.57 -16.13
N TYR A 721 19.74 -50.21 -16.16
CA TYR A 721 19.09 -49.42 -15.15
C TYR A 721 17.59 -49.50 -15.32
N ALA A 722 16.93 -50.07 -14.32
CA ALA A 722 15.50 -49.98 -14.15
C ALA A 722 15.11 -48.53 -13.78
N ASP A 723 13.97 -48.12 -14.28
CA ASP A 723 13.29 -46.87 -14.10
C ASP A 723 13.37 -46.38 -12.64
N ARG A 724 13.86 -45.14 -12.39
CA ARG A 724 13.84 -44.52 -11.06
C ARG A 724 12.39 -44.13 -10.80
N GLY A 725 11.70 -44.89 -9.98
CA GLY A 725 10.43 -44.48 -9.42
C GLY A 725 10.52 -43.16 -8.65
N PRO A 726 9.40 -42.51 -8.35
CA PRO A 726 9.40 -41.23 -7.65
C PRO A 726 10.13 -41.35 -6.32
N ALA A 727 10.97 -40.35 -5.99
CA ALA A 727 11.72 -40.28 -4.75
C ALA A 727 10.78 -40.43 -3.54
N PRO A 728 11.12 -41.23 -2.52
CA PRO A 728 10.29 -41.38 -1.33
C PRO A 728 10.24 -40.09 -0.55
N SER A 729 9.16 -39.88 0.23
CA SER A 729 9.03 -38.75 1.18
C SER A 729 10.21 -38.71 2.13
N ILE A 730 10.60 -37.52 2.63
CA ILE A 730 11.66 -37.35 3.64
C ILE A 730 11.23 -37.91 5.00
N GLU A 731 9.93 -38.16 5.22
CA GLU A 731 9.37 -38.65 6.48
C GLU A 731 8.66 -39.98 6.29
N LEU A 732 8.91 -40.94 7.22
CA LEU A 732 8.22 -42.20 7.33
C LEU A 732 7.44 -42.25 8.65
N ASP A 733 6.13 -42.33 8.61
CA ASP A 733 5.27 -42.45 9.79
C ASP A 733 4.95 -43.92 10.10
N LEU A 734 5.34 -44.33 11.30
CA LEU A 734 5.17 -45.72 11.81
C LEU A 734 4.28 -45.73 13.08
N ARG A 735 3.55 -44.73 13.35
CA ARG A 735 2.66 -44.69 14.52
C ARG A 735 1.53 -45.72 14.34
N GLY A 736 1.35 -46.57 15.36
CA GLY A 736 0.32 -47.59 15.35
C GLY A 736 0.69 -48.90 14.58
N VAL A 737 1.93 -49.00 14.08
CA VAL A 737 2.44 -50.23 13.40
C VAL A 737 3.08 -51.18 14.40
N THR A 738 3.00 -52.48 14.18
CA THR A 738 3.67 -53.48 14.99
C THR A 738 5.19 -53.42 14.82
N THR A 739 5.94 -53.91 15.78
CA THR A 739 7.41 -53.84 15.78
C THR A 739 8.05 -54.53 14.56
N GLU A 740 7.56 -55.72 14.20
CA GLU A 740 8.07 -56.48 13.04
C GLU A 740 7.78 -55.76 11.72
N GLU A 741 6.57 -55.30 11.54
CA GLU A 741 6.16 -54.54 10.35
C GLU A 741 6.89 -53.19 10.24
N GLY A 742 7.14 -52.52 11.37
CA GLY A 742 7.91 -51.25 11.45
C GLY A 742 9.34 -51.42 10.98
N ILE A 743 10.03 -52.51 11.39
CA ILE A 743 11.39 -52.79 10.95
C ILE A 743 11.45 -53.01 9.44
N ALA A 744 10.56 -53.88 8.90
CA ALA A 744 10.54 -54.16 7.46
C ALA A 744 10.28 -52.92 6.61
N ARG A 745 9.37 -52.04 7.04
CA ARG A 745 9.09 -50.74 6.38
C ARG A 745 10.28 -49.79 6.44
N VAL A 746 11.01 -49.77 7.56
CA VAL A 746 12.21 -48.90 7.70
C VAL A 746 13.32 -49.36 6.78
N GLU A 747 13.58 -50.69 6.68
CA GLU A 747 14.63 -51.23 5.82
C GLU A 747 14.36 -50.91 4.34
N ASP A 748 13.14 -51.17 3.84
CA ASP A 748 12.73 -50.86 2.48
C ASP A 748 12.77 -49.34 2.18
N TYR A 749 12.35 -48.53 3.15
CA TYR A 749 12.36 -47.09 3.02
C TYR A 749 13.78 -46.49 2.98
N LEU A 750 14.70 -46.94 3.85
CA LEU A 750 16.11 -46.53 3.86
C LEU A 750 16.83 -46.92 2.56
N ASP A 751 16.53 -48.10 2.00
CA ASP A 751 17.09 -48.54 0.74
C ASP A 751 16.60 -47.66 -0.43
N ARG A 752 15.33 -47.34 -0.48
CA ARG A 752 14.77 -46.39 -1.46
C ARG A 752 15.29 -44.97 -1.28
N ALA A 753 15.41 -44.50 -0.04
CA ALA A 753 15.90 -43.15 0.27
C ALA A 753 17.39 -43.00 -0.10
N SER A 754 18.20 -44.03 0.18
CA SER A 754 19.61 -44.06 -0.20
C SER A 754 19.79 -44.07 -1.71
N ARG A 755 19.02 -44.91 -2.46
CA ARG A 755 19.01 -44.95 -3.94
C ARG A 755 18.53 -43.60 -4.56
N ALA A 756 17.64 -42.92 -3.88
CA ALA A 756 17.15 -41.60 -4.31
C ALA A 756 18.13 -40.45 -3.98
N GLY A 757 19.21 -40.75 -3.23
CA GLY A 757 20.24 -39.76 -2.88
C GLY A 757 19.77 -38.75 -1.83
N LEU A 758 18.86 -39.12 -0.91
CA LEU A 758 18.42 -38.24 0.17
C LEU A 758 19.52 -38.11 1.24
N PRO A 759 19.86 -36.87 1.68
CA PRO A 759 20.94 -36.67 2.67
C PRO A 759 20.55 -37.10 4.07
N PHE A 760 19.27 -37.05 4.41
CA PHE A 760 18.72 -37.51 5.67
C PHE A 760 17.24 -37.86 5.54
N VAL A 761 16.72 -38.64 6.48
CA VAL A 761 15.30 -39.01 6.57
C VAL A 761 14.83 -38.95 8.03
N ARG A 762 13.54 -38.81 8.22
CA ARG A 762 12.88 -38.75 9.54
C ARG A 762 11.96 -39.95 9.70
N ILE A 763 12.10 -40.68 10.80
CA ILE A 763 11.27 -41.84 11.14
C ILE A 763 10.45 -41.51 12.39
N ILE A 764 9.14 -41.43 12.22
CA ILE A 764 8.18 -41.05 13.26
C ILE A 764 7.59 -42.30 13.86
N HIS A 765 8.03 -42.71 15.07
CA HIS A 765 7.57 -43.90 15.77
C HIS A 765 6.69 -43.61 17.00
N GLY A 766 6.50 -42.32 17.33
CA GLY A 766 5.70 -41.88 18.48
C GLY A 766 6.38 -42.01 19.83
N LYS A 767 5.72 -41.44 20.87
CA LYS A 767 6.22 -41.38 22.25
C LYS A 767 5.73 -42.55 23.15
N GLY A 768 5.08 -43.61 22.64
CA GLY A 768 4.49 -44.70 23.40
C GLY A 768 5.46 -45.41 24.33
N THR A 769 5.33 -46.73 24.56
CA THR A 769 6.16 -47.56 25.48
C THR A 769 7.65 -47.58 25.12
N GLY A 770 8.04 -47.00 23.97
CA GLY A 770 9.40 -46.98 23.48
C GLY A 770 9.90 -48.29 22.88
N ALA A 771 9.07 -49.34 22.79
CA ALA A 771 9.43 -50.61 22.21
C ALA A 771 9.76 -50.47 20.71
N LEU A 772 8.91 -49.80 19.95
CA LEU A 772 9.12 -49.56 18.51
C LEU A 772 10.37 -48.66 18.26
N ARG A 773 10.59 -47.62 19.07
CA ARG A 773 11.81 -46.80 19.01
C ARG A 773 13.10 -47.60 19.21
N ARG A 774 13.13 -48.49 20.18
CA ARG A 774 14.33 -49.32 20.44
C ARG A 774 14.58 -50.29 19.27
N ALA A 775 13.56 -51.00 18.83
CA ALA A 775 13.66 -51.94 17.71
C ALA A 775 14.11 -51.25 16.41
N ILE A 776 13.59 -50.06 16.10
CA ILE A 776 13.98 -49.29 14.90
C ILE A 776 15.44 -48.82 15.03
N ARG A 777 15.87 -48.31 16.20
CA ARG A 777 17.26 -47.89 16.39
C ARG A 777 18.25 -49.06 16.32
N ASP A 778 17.88 -50.22 16.79
CA ASP A 778 18.71 -51.43 16.67
C ASP A 778 18.81 -51.92 15.21
N ALA A 779 17.73 -51.85 14.46
CA ALA A 779 17.73 -52.16 13.03
C ALA A 779 18.56 -51.17 12.19
N ILE A 780 18.45 -49.89 12.48
CA ILE A 780 19.18 -48.79 11.78
C ILE A 780 20.67 -48.85 12.05
N LYS A 781 21.08 -49.24 13.29
CA LYS A 781 22.49 -49.29 13.73
C LYS A 781 23.36 -50.19 12.86
N ASN A 782 22.80 -51.25 12.29
CA ASN A 782 23.49 -52.23 11.48
C ASN A 782 23.28 -52.06 9.95
N ASN A 783 22.56 -51.00 9.54
CA ASN A 783 22.25 -50.77 8.14
C ASN A 783 23.37 -49.97 7.43
N ARG A 784 23.90 -50.52 6.33
CA ARG A 784 25.00 -49.94 5.55
C ARG A 784 24.69 -48.56 4.93
N ALA A 785 23.43 -48.26 4.70
CA ALA A 785 22.99 -46.98 4.16
C ALA A 785 23.00 -45.84 5.17
N VAL A 786 23.16 -46.15 6.47
CA VAL A 786 23.06 -45.17 7.55
C VAL A 786 24.44 -44.69 8.02
N LYS A 787 24.66 -43.36 8.01
CA LYS A 787 25.88 -42.74 8.52
C LYS A 787 25.84 -42.49 10.03
N SER A 788 24.72 -41.94 10.50
CA SER A 788 24.44 -41.68 11.91
C SER A 788 22.94 -41.45 12.13
N PHE A 789 22.49 -41.56 13.36
CA PHE A 789 21.12 -41.23 13.73
C PHE A 789 21.06 -40.53 15.07
N GLU A 790 20.07 -39.64 15.22
CA GLU A 790 19.89 -38.83 16.42
C GLU A 790 18.39 -38.65 16.74
N THR A 791 18.05 -38.22 17.96
CA THR A 791 16.67 -37.94 18.36
C THR A 791 16.27 -36.58 17.75
N GLY A 792 15.02 -36.43 17.30
CA GLY A 792 14.49 -35.17 16.80
C GLY A 792 14.54 -34.07 17.87
N LEU A 793 14.62 -32.82 17.44
CA LEU A 793 14.58 -31.65 18.33
C LEU A 793 13.19 -31.49 18.98
N GLU A 794 13.10 -30.79 20.13
CA GLU A 794 11.84 -30.64 20.88
C GLU A 794 10.69 -30.06 20.03
N GLY A 795 10.98 -29.14 19.09
CA GLY A 795 10.01 -28.58 18.14
C GLY A 795 9.64 -29.51 16.96
N GLU A 796 10.36 -30.61 16.76
CA GLU A 796 10.23 -31.56 15.63
C GLU A 796 9.72 -32.94 16.04
N GLY A 797 9.10 -33.07 17.20
CA GLY A 797 8.53 -34.30 17.73
C GLY A 797 9.36 -34.97 18.85
N GLY A 798 10.56 -34.46 19.15
CA GLY A 798 11.43 -34.89 20.24
C GLY A 798 11.66 -36.43 20.26
N ASP A 799 11.48 -37.04 21.41
CA ASP A 799 11.65 -38.47 21.63
C ASP A 799 10.75 -39.41 20.76
N GLY A 800 9.79 -38.87 20.05
CA GLY A 800 8.90 -39.60 19.14
C GLY A 800 9.42 -39.72 17.72
N VAL A 801 10.56 -39.10 17.39
CA VAL A 801 11.17 -39.09 16.06
C VAL A 801 12.63 -39.45 16.11
N THR A 802 13.10 -40.25 15.15
CA THR A 802 14.52 -40.53 14.91
C THR A 802 14.94 -39.97 13.56
N VAL A 803 15.92 -39.05 13.56
CA VAL A 803 16.52 -38.48 12.35
C VAL A 803 17.72 -39.32 11.94
N VAL A 804 17.74 -39.80 10.70
CA VAL A 804 18.76 -40.70 10.18
C VAL A 804 19.49 -40.00 9.04
N LYS A 805 20.83 -39.85 9.17
CA LYS A 805 21.69 -39.33 8.11
C LYS A 805 22.19 -40.50 7.27
N LEU A 806 22.05 -40.41 5.96
CA LEU A 806 22.40 -41.47 5.02
C LEU A 806 23.83 -41.29 4.47
N ASN A 807 24.45 -42.43 4.08
CA ASN A 807 25.71 -42.43 3.37
C ASN A 807 25.47 -42.09 1.90
N HIS A 808 26.22 -41.15 1.36
CA HIS A 808 26.25 -40.84 -0.08
C HIS A 808 27.39 -41.60 -0.77
#